data_a82c0fbecfb8b2e830eb8336ff3e8800
#
_entry.id   a82c0fbecfb8b2e830eb8336ff3e8800
#
_cell.length_a   1.000
_cell.length_b   1.000
_cell.length_c   1.000
_cell.angle_alpha   90.00
_cell.angle_beta   90.00
_cell.angle_gamma   90.00
#
_symmetry.space_group_name_H-M   'P 1'
#
loop_
_entity.id
_entity.type
_entity.pdbx_description
1 polymer ?
#
loop_
_entity_poly.entity_id
_entity_poly.type
_entity_poly.pdbx_seq_one_letter_code
_entity_poly.pdbx_strand_id
1 'polypeptide(L)'
;MNKPLPVTMGHSACPHDCPSTCALDVELLDGRTIGRVRGAAANDYTAGVICAKVARYAERIHHKDRLLKPLQRVGAKGEGGWREIGWDDALDLVAEEFLKAEARHGSEAVWPYQYAGTMGLVQRDGIHRLRHAKRYSGQFDTICTNMAWTGWFVGAGAMRGADPREMAKSDCVIIWGTNAVATQVNVMTHAAKARKERGAKIVVIDIYDNATMKQADLALKLRPGTDGALACALMHIAFRDGTADRGYLARYTDDPAGLEAHLATRTPQWAAAITGLDVEAIEAFAALIGRTQRSYFRLGYGFTRQRNGAVAMHAVMSVPAVYGHWQHEGGGAFHSNSDIFGLDKSEIMGTAYRDPSIRTLDQSRIGAVLTGDAEALCDGPPVAAMLIQNTNPANVCPEQRPVRRGLARDDLFTCVHEQFMTDTAGLADLVLPATMFLEHDDIYRGGGQNHIVLGPKLVEPPETVRTNHFVFEELARRLGVADRPGFGLTERDLIDNMVKKAGHTEGYEGLKRDRWIDCQPPFEEAHFLNGFAWPDGKFRFKPDWTGGYAPNRPPDSLGPQGPVAGLPVFPDHAELIEAADASHPYRLATSPARQFLNSTFAETTGSRSREGAPELMIHPEDAAREGLVAGDIVTIGNERGEVRLSLTVTETVKPGVLVHEGIWANTDFLDGEGINTLTGADPVAPFGGAAFHDNCVWLRGGA
;
A
#
# COMPACT_ATOMS: atom_id res chain seq x y z
N MET A 1 -13.98 -36.09 31.31
CA MET A 1 -13.12 -34.96 30.98
C MET A 1 -12.41 -35.34 29.68
N ASN A 2 -12.83 -34.76 28.55
CA ASN A 2 -12.12 -34.97 27.26
C ASN A 2 -10.71 -34.40 27.38
N LYS A 3 -9.68 -35.23 27.14
CA LYS A 3 -8.32 -34.72 26.95
C LYS A 3 -8.37 -33.66 25.86
N PRO A 4 -7.75 -32.48 26.06
CA PRO A 4 -7.63 -31.51 24.98
C PRO A 4 -6.91 -32.20 23.81
N LEU A 5 -7.44 -32.02 22.60
CA LEU A 5 -6.77 -32.49 21.39
C LEU A 5 -5.36 -31.88 21.34
N PRO A 6 -4.34 -32.64 20.89
CA PRO A 6 -3.00 -32.09 20.77
C PRO A 6 -3.01 -30.93 19.78
N VAL A 7 -2.54 -29.76 20.21
CA VAL A 7 -2.35 -28.58 19.34
C VAL A 7 -1.32 -28.94 18.27
N THR A 8 -1.70 -28.85 17.00
CA THR A 8 -0.80 -28.99 15.87
C THR A 8 -0.41 -27.62 15.31
N MET A 9 0.74 -27.54 14.61
CA MET A 9 1.20 -26.30 14.02
C MET A 9 0.99 -26.33 12.51
N GLY A 10 0.25 -25.35 12.00
CA GLY A 10 0.17 -25.05 10.58
C GLY A 10 1.12 -23.92 10.21
N HIS A 11 1.47 -23.83 8.92
CA HIS A 11 2.36 -22.80 8.39
C HIS A 11 1.65 -22.04 7.26
N SER A 12 1.76 -20.71 7.25
CA SER A 12 1.11 -19.87 6.26
C SER A 12 1.86 -18.56 6.05
N ALA A 13 1.27 -17.63 5.31
CA ALA A 13 1.74 -16.27 5.12
C ALA A 13 0.69 -15.25 5.57
N CYS A 14 1.12 -14.07 5.99
CA CYS A 14 0.21 -12.95 6.23
C CYS A 14 -0.40 -12.48 4.91
N PRO A 15 -1.74 -12.41 4.79
CA PRO A 15 -2.41 -12.10 3.52
C PRO A 15 -2.54 -10.60 3.25
N HIS A 16 -2.26 -9.76 4.23
CA HIS A 16 -2.64 -8.35 4.21
C HIS A 16 -1.68 -7.47 3.41
N ASP A 17 -2.20 -6.32 2.97
CA ASP A 17 -1.45 -5.25 2.27
C ASP A 17 -0.43 -4.60 3.21
N CYS A 18 0.64 -5.33 3.44
CA CYS A 18 1.79 -4.91 4.23
C CYS A 18 3.06 -5.45 3.56
N PRO A 19 4.06 -4.61 3.29
CA PRO A 19 5.28 -5.04 2.60
C PRO A 19 6.02 -6.19 3.28
N SER A 20 5.85 -6.39 4.59
CA SER A 20 6.50 -7.48 5.33
C SER A 20 6.01 -8.88 4.97
N THR A 21 4.76 -9.07 4.57
CA THR A 21 4.17 -10.38 4.21
C THR A 21 4.75 -11.53 5.05
N CYS A 22 4.61 -11.40 6.39
CA CYS A 22 5.28 -12.27 7.36
C CYS A 22 4.94 -13.74 7.16
N ALA A 23 5.94 -14.62 7.24
CA ALA A 23 5.73 -16.06 7.37
C ALA A 23 5.15 -16.37 8.76
N LEU A 24 4.11 -17.21 8.81
CA LEU A 24 3.31 -17.46 10.01
C LEU A 24 3.41 -18.90 10.49
N ASP A 25 3.40 -19.07 11.82
CA ASP A 25 3.12 -20.32 12.53
C ASP A 25 1.75 -20.18 13.23
N VAL A 26 0.81 -21.08 12.93
CA VAL A 26 -0.58 -21.04 13.35
C VAL A 26 -0.91 -22.25 14.21
N GLU A 27 -1.40 -22.07 15.43
CA GLU A 27 -1.89 -23.14 16.29
C GLU A 27 -3.25 -23.63 15.74
N LEU A 28 -3.33 -24.93 15.42
CA LEU A 28 -4.55 -25.60 15.00
C LEU A 28 -5.09 -26.39 16.18
N LEU A 29 -6.28 -26.03 16.66
CA LEU A 29 -6.95 -26.67 17.79
C LEU A 29 -7.77 -27.88 17.33
N ASP A 30 -8.35 -27.75 16.13
CA ASP A 30 -9.06 -28.80 15.39
C ASP A 30 -9.06 -28.46 13.89
N GLY A 31 -9.82 -29.19 13.09
CA GLY A 31 -9.90 -28.96 11.63
C GLY A 31 -10.59 -27.65 11.21
N ARG A 32 -11.16 -26.88 12.14
CA ARG A 32 -11.90 -25.63 11.87
C ARG A 32 -11.48 -24.47 12.75
N THR A 33 -10.81 -24.72 13.86
CA THR A 33 -10.51 -23.71 14.90
C THR A 33 -9.02 -23.45 15.00
N ILE A 34 -8.63 -22.17 14.95
CA ILE A 34 -7.25 -21.76 15.19
C ILE A 34 -7.07 -21.20 16.60
N GLY A 35 -5.88 -21.38 17.16
CA GLY A 35 -5.43 -20.72 18.37
C GLY A 35 -4.58 -19.49 18.07
N ARG A 36 -3.38 -19.44 18.61
CA ARG A 36 -2.46 -18.30 18.44
C ARG A 36 -1.83 -18.29 17.04
N VAL A 37 -1.66 -17.08 16.51
CA VAL A 37 -0.87 -16.83 15.32
C VAL A 37 0.44 -16.16 15.75
N ARG A 38 1.57 -16.66 15.26
CA ARG A 38 2.93 -16.17 15.56
C ARG A 38 3.72 -15.98 14.27
N GLY A 39 4.77 -15.17 14.34
CA GLY A 39 5.77 -15.14 13.26
C GLY A 39 6.57 -16.44 13.23
N ALA A 40 6.88 -16.94 12.05
CA ALA A 40 7.75 -18.07 11.87
C ALA A 40 9.19 -17.72 12.29
N ALA A 41 9.67 -18.33 13.37
CA ALA A 41 11.01 -18.04 13.88
C ALA A 41 12.11 -18.57 12.94
N ALA A 42 11.82 -19.60 12.16
CA ALA A 42 12.75 -20.18 11.17
C ALA A 42 12.90 -19.31 9.90
N ASN A 43 11.97 -18.36 9.62
CA ASN A 43 12.12 -17.42 8.53
C ASN A 43 13.00 -16.26 8.99
N ASP A 44 14.11 -16.04 8.33
CA ASP A 44 15.16 -15.10 8.75
C ASP A 44 14.76 -13.62 8.60
N TYR A 45 13.80 -13.29 7.73
CA TYR A 45 13.21 -11.96 7.67
C TYR A 45 12.15 -11.74 8.75
N THR A 46 11.21 -12.69 8.92
CA THR A 46 10.14 -12.60 9.93
C THR A 46 10.71 -12.72 11.35
N ALA A 47 11.71 -13.58 11.54
CA ALA A 47 12.46 -13.76 12.79
C ALA A 47 11.58 -13.92 14.06
N GLY A 48 10.44 -14.59 13.92
CA GLY A 48 9.48 -14.82 15.00
C GLY A 48 8.57 -13.63 15.35
N VAL A 49 8.70 -12.48 14.68
CA VAL A 49 8.00 -11.24 15.02
C VAL A 49 6.91 -10.90 14.01
N ILE A 50 5.69 -10.66 14.50
CA ILE A 50 4.56 -10.15 13.71
C ILE A 50 3.88 -8.98 14.42
N CYS A 51 3.08 -8.21 13.67
CA CYS A 51 2.34 -7.08 14.23
C CYS A 51 1.18 -7.53 15.13
N ALA A 52 0.72 -6.61 15.99
CA ALA A 52 -0.37 -6.84 16.91
C ALA A 52 -1.71 -7.19 16.24
N LYS A 53 -1.93 -6.76 15.00
CA LYS A 53 -3.12 -7.05 14.20
C LYS A 53 -3.24 -8.55 13.92
N VAL A 54 -2.25 -9.10 13.23
CA VAL A 54 -2.24 -10.50 12.79
C VAL A 54 -2.08 -11.48 13.96
N ALA A 55 -1.39 -11.08 15.03
CA ALA A 55 -1.29 -11.91 16.25
C ALA A 55 -2.66 -12.24 16.88
N ARG A 56 -3.69 -11.43 16.58
CA ARG A 56 -5.09 -11.62 17.05
C ARG A 56 -6.03 -12.16 15.96
N TYR A 57 -5.52 -12.78 14.92
CA TYR A 57 -6.33 -13.19 13.78
C TYR A 57 -7.44 -14.19 14.16
N ALA A 58 -7.29 -14.95 15.26
CA ALA A 58 -8.34 -15.80 15.78
C ALA A 58 -9.63 -15.04 16.14
N GLU A 59 -9.51 -13.79 16.64
CA GLU A 59 -10.68 -12.93 16.91
C GLU A 59 -11.45 -12.60 15.61
N ARG A 60 -10.74 -12.52 14.48
CA ARG A 60 -11.31 -12.17 13.18
C ARG A 60 -11.94 -13.37 12.49
N ILE A 61 -11.20 -14.49 12.35
CA ILE A 61 -11.68 -15.67 11.62
C ILE A 61 -12.89 -16.31 12.30
N HIS A 62 -12.97 -16.23 13.64
CA HIS A 62 -14.09 -16.74 14.44
C HIS A 62 -15.06 -15.64 14.88
N HIS A 63 -15.06 -14.47 14.22
CA HIS A 63 -15.91 -13.35 14.62
C HIS A 63 -17.39 -13.67 14.37
N LYS A 64 -18.24 -13.30 15.35
CA LYS A 64 -19.69 -13.59 15.31
C LYS A 64 -20.44 -12.90 14.17
N ASP A 65 -19.95 -11.74 13.72
CA ASP A 65 -20.58 -10.92 12.68
C ASP A 65 -19.98 -11.19 11.29
N ARG A 66 -19.20 -12.29 11.13
CA ARG A 66 -18.73 -12.75 9.85
C ARG A 66 -19.88 -13.11 8.93
N LEU A 67 -19.83 -12.66 7.68
CA LEU A 67 -20.81 -13.05 6.66
C LEU A 67 -20.70 -14.55 6.38
N LEU A 68 -21.84 -15.24 6.42
CA LEU A 68 -21.90 -16.69 6.22
C LEU A 68 -22.80 -17.11 5.06
N LYS A 69 -23.68 -16.22 4.57
CA LYS A 69 -24.61 -16.54 3.49
C LYS A 69 -24.68 -15.41 2.47
N PRO A 70 -24.97 -15.71 1.20
CA PRO A 70 -25.28 -14.68 0.23
C PRO A 70 -26.53 -13.89 0.66
N LEU A 71 -26.44 -12.57 0.55
CA LEU A 71 -27.45 -11.61 0.96
C LEU A 71 -27.88 -10.74 -0.22
N GLN A 72 -29.14 -10.85 -0.63
CA GLN A 72 -29.75 -9.98 -1.61
C GLN A 72 -30.44 -8.80 -0.92
N ARG A 73 -30.21 -7.60 -1.43
CA ARG A 73 -30.84 -6.37 -0.93
C ARG A 73 -32.36 -6.42 -1.09
N VAL A 74 -33.06 -5.89 -0.09
CA VAL A 74 -34.50 -5.62 -0.08
C VAL A 74 -34.69 -4.15 0.28
N GLY A 75 -35.45 -3.40 -0.50
CA GLY A 75 -35.59 -1.94 -0.35
C GLY A 75 -34.55 -1.14 -1.10
N ALA A 76 -34.37 0.14 -0.76
CA ALA A 76 -33.37 1.01 -1.38
C ALA A 76 -31.93 0.69 -0.92
N LYS A 77 -30.94 1.10 -1.72
CA LYS A 77 -29.53 0.95 -1.36
C LYS A 77 -29.21 1.74 -0.10
N GLY A 78 -28.51 1.11 0.84
CA GLY A 78 -28.12 1.73 2.10
C GLY A 78 -29.17 1.67 3.22
N GLU A 79 -30.40 1.19 2.97
CA GLU A 79 -31.43 1.02 4.02
C GLU A 79 -31.20 -0.16 4.95
N GLY A 80 -30.27 -1.08 4.59
CA GLY A 80 -29.89 -2.22 5.44
C GLY A 80 -30.85 -3.41 5.42
N GLY A 81 -31.78 -3.46 4.49
CA GLY A 81 -32.69 -4.62 4.29
C GLY A 81 -32.02 -5.74 3.48
N TRP A 82 -31.97 -6.95 4.06
CA TRP A 82 -31.31 -8.10 3.40
C TRP A 82 -32.17 -9.36 3.48
N ARG A 83 -32.12 -10.17 2.40
CA ARG A 83 -32.70 -11.49 2.30
C ARG A 83 -31.61 -12.51 1.99
N GLU A 84 -31.54 -13.60 2.74
CA GLU A 84 -30.66 -14.72 2.43
C GLU A 84 -31.14 -15.43 1.14
N ILE A 85 -30.21 -15.78 0.25
CA ILE A 85 -30.45 -16.56 -0.97
C ILE A 85 -29.40 -17.66 -1.12
N GLY A 86 -29.64 -18.60 -2.06
CA GLY A 86 -28.69 -19.63 -2.41
C GLY A 86 -27.52 -19.10 -3.26
N TRP A 87 -26.39 -19.84 -3.29
CA TRP A 87 -25.25 -19.49 -4.12
C TRP A 87 -25.55 -19.50 -5.62
N ASP A 88 -26.33 -20.50 -6.09
CA ASP A 88 -26.70 -20.58 -7.51
C ASP A 88 -27.57 -19.39 -7.91
N ASP A 89 -28.61 -19.07 -7.12
CA ASP A 89 -29.46 -17.91 -7.38
C ASP A 89 -28.65 -16.60 -7.35
N ALA A 90 -27.67 -16.49 -6.41
CA ALA A 90 -26.82 -15.32 -6.30
C ALA A 90 -25.90 -15.14 -7.53
N LEU A 91 -25.26 -16.21 -7.98
CA LEU A 91 -24.35 -16.17 -9.13
C LEU A 91 -25.11 -16.04 -10.46
N ASP A 92 -26.30 -16.63 -10.57
CA ASP A 92 -27.20 -16.45 -11.71
C ASP A 92 -27.62 -14.97 -11.82
N LEU A 93 -27.95 -14.32 -10.69
CA LEU A 93 -28.27 -12.90 -10.64
C LEU A 93 -27.07 -12.03 -11.11
N VAL A 94 -25.86 -12.31 -10.64
CA VAL A 94 -24.66 -11.54 -11.09
C VAL A 94 -24.46 -11.70 -12.59
N ALA A 95 -24.55 -12.93 -13.10
CA ALA A 95 -24.36 -13.19 -14.52
C ALA A 95 -25.45 -12.51 -15.37
N GLU A 96 -26.69 -12.56 -14.93
CA GLU A 96 -27.83 -11.91 -15.59
C GLU A 96 -27.64 -10.39 -15.66
N GLU A 97 -27.29 -9.74 -14.56
CA GLU A 97 -27.08 -8.29 -14.51
C GLU A 97 -25.87 -7.85 -15.34
N PHE A 98 -24.80 -8.66 -15.38
CA PHE A 98 -23.65 -8.41 -16.25
C PHE A 98 -24.06 -8.48 -17.74
N LEU A 99 -24.81 -9.51 -18.14
CA LEU A 99 -25.32 -9.66 -19.51
C LEU A 99 -26.30 -8.53 -19.88
N LYS A 100 -27.12 -8.06 -18.95
CA LYS A 100 -27.99 -6.87 -19.15
C LYS A 100 -27.17 -5.61 -19.39
N ALA A 101 -26.12 -5.39 -18.58
CA ALA A 101 -25.21 -4.26 -18.76
C ALA A 101 -24.49 -4.32 -20.11
N GLU A 102 -23.98 -5.50 -20.49
CA GLU A 102 -23.37 -5.75 -21.81
C GLU A 102 -24.35 -5.46 -22.97
N ALA A 103 -25.55 -5.98 -22.89
CA ALA A 103 -26.55 -5.81 -23.95
C ALA A 103 -26.97 -4.35 -24.11
N ARG A 104 -27.01 -3.59 -23.02
CA ARG A 104 -27.46 -2.19 -23.01
C ARG A 104 -26.36 -1.19 -23.40
N HIS A 105 -25.12 -1.42 -22.97
CA HIS A 105 -24.05 -0.44 -23.03
C HIS A 105 -22.74 -0.98 -23.60
N GLY A 106 -22.65 -2.27 -23.93
CA GLY A 106 -21.40 -2.93 -24.29
C GLY A 106 -20.64 -3.49 -23.10
N SER A 107 -19.65 -4.35 -23.38
CA SER A 107 -18.91 -5.09 -22.36
C SER A 107 -18.16 -4.17 -21.38
N GLU A 108 -17.69 -3.03 -21.83
CA GLU A 108 -16.99 -2.05 -20.99
C GLU A 108 -17.87 -1.35 -19.95
N ALA A 109 -19.19 -1.57 -19.97
CA ALA A 109 -20.09 -1.13 -18.91
C ALA A 109 -20.01 -2.00 -17.65
N VAL A 110 -19.33 -3.13 -17.71
CA VAL A 110 -19.03 -3.98 -16.55
C VAL A 110 -17.63 -3.67 -16.05
N TRP A 111 -17.50 -3.37 -14.76
CA TRP A 111 -16.20 -3.10 -14.13
C TRP A 111 -15.96 -4.03 -12.93
N PRO A 112 -15.30 -5.18 -13.12
CA PRO A 112 -14.79 -5.95 -12.00
C PRO A 112 -13.71 -5.15 -11.27
N TYR A 113 -13.95 -4.81 -10.01
CA TYR A 113 -13.12 -3.91 -9.21
C TYR A 113 -12.47 -4.66 -8.04
N GLN A 114 -11.18 -4.51 -7.87
CA GLN A 114 -10.45 -5.18 -6.80
C GLN A 114 -9.31 -4.32 -6.27
N TYR A 115 -8.81 -4.63 -5.07
CA TYR A 115 -7.52 -4.15 -4.61
C TYR A 115 -6.89 -5.14 -3.60
N ALA A 116 -5.98 -4.65 -2.74
CA ALA A 116 -5.06 -5.41 -1.92
C ALA A 116 -5.62 -5.87 -0.56
N GLY A 117 -6.91 -6.14 -0.42
CA GLY A 117 -7.49 -6.75 0.79
C GLY A 117 -6.92 -8.14 1.07
N THR A 118 -6.49 -8.86 0.01
CA THR A 118 -5.53 -9.95 0.12
C THR A 118 -4.36 -9.71 -0.81
N MET A 119 -3.16 -10.16 -0.41
CA MET A 119 -1.95 -10.14 -1.25
C MET A 119 -1.69 -11.49 -1.93
N GLY A 120 -2.54 -12.49 -1.69
CA GLY A 120 -2.49 -13.79 -2.35
C GLY A 120 -2.73 -13.67 -3.85
N LEU A 121 -1.84 -14.23 -4.66
CA LEU A 121 -1.81 -13.97 -6.09
C LEU A 121 -2.99 -14.62 -6.83
N VAL A 122 -3.46 -15.79 -6.38
CA VAL A 122 -4.59 -16.48 -7.01
C VAL A 122 -5.90 -15.77 -6.68
N GLN A 123 -6.14 -15.48 -5.39
CA GLN A 123 -7.40 -14.88 -4.94
C GLN A 123 -7.53 -13.41 -5.33
N ARG A 124 -6.41 -12.66 -5.41
CA ARG A 124 -6.44 -11.25 -5.80
C ARG A 124 -6.48 -11.05 -7.30
N ASP A 125 -5.54 -11.70 -8.01
CA ASP A 125 -5.29 -11.38 -9.43
C ASP A 125 -6.19 -12.19 -10.39
N GLY A 126 -6.90 -13.23 -9.91
CA GLY A 126 -7.79 -14.05 -10.71
C GLY A 126 -8.97 -13.31 -11.37
N ILE A 127 -9.41 -12.20 -10.77
CA ILE A 127 -10.48 -11.35 -11.34
C ILE A 127 -10.10 -10.77 -12.73
N HIS A 128 -8.79 -10.56 -12.99
CA HIS A 128 -8.33 -10.10 -14.30
C HIS A 128 -8.63 -11.13 -15.39
N ARG A 129 -8.60 -12.44 -15.07
CA ARG A 129 -8.94 -13.50 -16.03
C ARG A 129 -10.37 -13.36 -16.55
N LEU A 130 -11.33 -13.13 -15.65
CA LEU A 130 -12.72 -12.87 -16.02
C LEU A 130 -12.86 -11.58 -16.84
N ARG A 131 -12.19 -10.50 -16.39
CA ARG A 131 -12.17 -9.20 -17.06
C ARG A 131 -11.67 -9.30 -18.50
N HIS A 132 -10.55 -9.98 -18.72
CA HIS A 132 -9.98 -10.15 -20.06
C HIS A 132 -10.86 -11.07 -20.95
N ALA A 133 -11.37 -12.17 -20.40
CA ALA A 133 -12.21 -13.12 -21.16
C ALA A 133 -13.49 -12.47 -21.68
N LYS A 134 -14.08 -11.56 -20.92
CA LYS A 134 -15.33 -10.87 -21.23
C LYS A 134 -15.13 -9.49 -21.87
N ARG A 135 -13.88 -9.01 -22.00
CA ARG A 135 -13.57 -7.67 -22.48
C ARG A 135 -14.24 -6.57 -21.62
N TYR A 136 -14.26 -6.77 -20.31
CA TYR A 136 -14.75 -5.80 -19.34
C TYR A 136 -13.72 -4.69 -19.11
N SER A 137 -14.17 -3.54 -18.60
CA SER A 137 -13.29 -2.42 -18.29
C SER A 137 -12.08 -2.86 -17.44
N GLY A 138 -10.90 -2.46 -17.87
CA GLY A 138 -9.65 -2.64 -17.16
C GLY A 138 -9.56 -1.76 -15.91
N GLN A 139 -8.51 -1.93 -15.11
CA GLN A 139 -8.26 -1.15 -13.92
C GLN A 139 -6.77 -0.80 -13.81
N PHE A 140 -6.48 0.48 -13.59
CA PHE A 140 -5.18 0.93 -13.13
C PHE A 140 -5.13 0.86 -11.60
N ASP A 141 -4.16 0.11 -11.08
CA ASP A 141 -3.94 -0.04 -9.64
C ASP A 141 -3.09 1.13 -9.10
N THR A 142 -3.68 2.33 -9.08
CA THR A 142 -2.98 3.60 -8.83
C THR A 142 -2.90 3.99 -7.36
N ILE A 143 -3.74 3.44 -6.50
CA ILE A 143 -4.04 3.99 -5.16
C ILE A 143 -2.85 3.98 -4.17
N CYS A 144 -1.84 3.11 -4.32
CA CYS A 144 -0.87 2.87 -3.25
C CYS A 144 0.59 3.17 -3.61
N THR A 145 1.12 2.64 -4.72
CA THR A 145 2.58 2.51 -4.89
C THR A 145 3.19 3.41 -5.95
N ASN A 146 2.41 3.93 -6.88
CA ASN A 146 2.90 4.51 -8.12
C ASN A 146 3.95 5.61 -7.94
N MET A 147 3.73 6.56 -7.04
CA MET A 147 4.64 7.70 -6.87
C MET A 147 6.03 7.27 -6.38
N ALA A 148 6.09 6.51 -5.28
CA ALA A 148 7.38 6.06 -4.75
C ALA A 148 8.08 5.07 -5.70
N TRP A 149 7.31 4.16 -6.34
CA TRP A 149 7.88 3.22 -7.30
C TRP A 149 8.46 3.95 -8.51
N THR A 150 7.75 4.95 -9.04
CA THR A 150 8.26 5.78 -10.13
C THR A 150 9.56 6.49 -9.73
N GLY A 151 9.57 7.16 -8.57
CA GLY A 151 10.74 7.87 -8.09
C GLY A 151 11.96 6.96 -7.88
N TRP A 152 11.74 5.73 -7.39
CA TRP A 152 12.79 4.72 -7.30
C TRP A 152 13.25 4.25 -8.68
N PHE A 153 12.29 3.85 -9.51
CA PHE A 153 12.57 3.25 -10.81
C PHE A 153 13.34 4.18 -11.75
N VAL A 154 12.96 5.46 -11.84
CA VAL A 154 13.64 6.42 -12.72
C VAL A 154 15.11 6.63 -12.38
N GLY A 155 15.50 6.38 -11.11
CA GLY A 155 16.90 6.37 -10.68
C GLY A 155 17.61 5.05 -10.98
N ALA A 156 17.04 3.93 -10.50
CA ALA A 156 17.70 2.62 -10.48
C ALA A 156 17.46 1.75 -11.73
N GLY A 157 16.35 1.93 -12.44
CA GLY A 157 15.92 1.10 -13.57
C GLY A 157 15.31 -0.24 -13.20
N ALA A 158 15.24 -0.60 -11.90
CA ALA A 158 14.65 -1.83 -11.40
C ALA A 158 14.08 -1.65 -10.01
N MET A 159 13.03 -2.43 -9.71
CA MET A 159 12.38 -2.45 -8.39
C MET A 159 12.99 -3.53 -7.49
N ARG A 160 14.26 -3.36 -7.16
CA ARG A 160 15.02 -4.14 -6.18
C ARG A 160 16.01 -3.24 -5.45
N GLY A 161 16.54 -3.71 -4.33
CA GLY A 161 17.55 -3.00 -3.54
C GLY A 161 18.30 -3.94 -2.62
N ALA A 162 19.10 -3.38 -1.72
CA ALA A 162 19.87 -4.13 -0.71
C ALA A 162 18.95 -5.05 0.08
N ASP A 163 19.44 -6.25 0.43
CA ASP A 163 18.67 -7.23 1.21
C ASP A 163 18.10 -6.59 2.49
N PRO A 164 16.78 -6.64 2.74
CA PRO A 164 16.21 -6.04 3.95
C PRO A 164 16.75 -6.66 5.26
N ARG A 165 17.31 -7.87 5.22
CA ARG A 165 17.97 -8.50 6.36
C ARG A 165 19.32 -7.88 6.68
N GLU A 166 19.96 -7.22 5.71
CA GLU A 166 21.23 -6.52 5.90
C GLU A 166 21.13 -5.32 6.84
N MET A 167 19.93 -4.81 7.12
CA MET A 167 19.76 -3.83 8.20
C MET A 167 20.42 -4.29 9.51
N ALA A 168 20.42 -5.60 9.80
CA ALA A 168 21.09 -6.16 10.98
C ALA A 168 22.63 -6.05 10.94
N LYS A 169 23.22 -5.80 9.77
CA LYS A 169 24.67 -5.64 9.55
C LYS A 169 25.10 -4.19 9.42
N SER A 170 24.16 -3.25 9.57
CA SER A 170 24.40 -1.81 9.44
C SER A 170 25.07 -1.21 10.67
N ASP A 171 25.76 -0.10 10.48
CA ASP A 171 26.26 0.77 11.56
C ASP A 171 25.37 2.00 11.75
N CYS A 172 24.52 2.32 10.72
CA CYS A 172 23.45 3.30 10.79
C CYS A 172 22.24 2.81 9.98
N VAL A 173 21.07 2.72 10.62
CA VAL A 173 19.80 2.39 9.95
C VAL A 173 18.94 3.64 9.86
N ILE A 174 18.64 4.08 8.65
CA ILE A 174 17.80 5.23 8.37
C ILE A 174 16.41 4.73 7.96
N ILE A 175 15.40 4.98 8.81
CA ILE A 175 13.99 4.64 8.57
C ILE A 175 13.28 5.92 8.15
N TRP A 176 12.91 6.02 6.87
CA TRP A 176 12.39 7.24 6.28
C TRP A 176 11.00 7.03 5.68
N GLY A 177 10.01 7.79 6.15
CA GLY A 177 8.64 7.76 5.64
C GLY A 177 7.89 6.44 5.91
N THR A 178 8.13 5.82 7.08
CA THR A 178 7.38 4.64 7.53
C THR A 178 7.29 4.55 9.05
N ASN A 179 6.06 4.43 9.57
CA ASN A 179 5.81 4.10 10.97
C ASN A 179 5.97 2.58 11.18
N ALA A 180 7.23 2.10 11.26
CA ALA A 180 7.55 0.68 11.26
C ALA A 180 6.97 -0.06 12.49
N VAL A 181 6.87 0.58 13.65
CA VAL A 181 6.25 -0.02 14.85
C VAL A 181 4.77 -0.31 14.66
N ALA A 182 4.05 0.54 13.91
CA ALA A 182 2.63 0.35 13.64
C ALA A 182 2.38 -0.55 12.42
N THR A 183 3.31 -0.63 11.46
CA THR A 183 3.09 -1.29 10.17
C THR A 183 4.10 -2.41 9.93
N GLN A 184 5.31 -2.12 9.51
CA GLN A 184 6.36 -3.06 9.08
C GLN A 184 7.28 -3.44 10.25
N VAL A 185 6.75 -4.15 11.24
CA VAL A 185 7.46 -4.43 12.51
C VAL A 185 8.82 -5.10 12.35
N ASN A 186 9.03 -5.87 11.27
CA ASN A 186 10.29 -6.55 10.98
C ASN A 186 11.44 -5.57 10.69
N VAL A 187 11.15 -4.39 10.15
CA VAL A 187 12.13 -3.31 10.00
C VAL A 187 12.75 -2.97 11.37
N MET A 188 11.89 -2.79 12.39
CA MET A 188 12.38 -2.53 13.75
C MET A 188 13.11 -3.71 14.36
N THR A 189 12.73 -4.95 14.02
CA THR A 189 13.42 -6.17 14.47
C THR A 189 14.88 -6.18 13.99
N HIS A 190 15.11 -5.93 12.70
CA HIS A 190 16.46 -5.91 12.13
C HIS A 190 17.25 -4.66 12.58
N ALA A 191 16.63 -3.48 12.66
CA ALA A 191 17.28 -2.27 13.17
C ALA A 191 17.70 -2.41 14.65
N ALA A 192 16.82 -2.97 15.49
CA ALA A 192 17.14 -3.24 16.90
C ALA A 192 18.26 -4.28 17.06
N LYS A 193 18.31 -5.28 16.16
CA LYS A 193 19.42 -6.26 16.12
C LYS A 193 20.73 -5.57 15.79
N ALA A 194 20.77 -4.70 14.77
CA ALA A 194 21.97 -3.90 14.45
C ALA A 194 22.44 -3.06 15.65
N ARG A 195 21.51 -2.37 16.33
CA ARG A 195 21.82 -1.59 17.54
C ARG A 195 22.43 -2.47 18.63
N LYS A 196 21.81 -3.63 18.90
CA LYS A 196 22.25 -4.55 19.95
C LYS A 196 23.63 -5.17 19.67
N GLU A 197 23.87 -5.60 18.44
CA GLU A 197 25.05 -6.40 18.07
C GLU A 197 26.24 -5.53 17.61
N ARG A 198 25.97 -4.34 17.08
CA ARG A 198 26.97 -3.47 16.45
C ARG A 198 27.03 -2.06 17.03
N GLY A 199 26.11 -1.69 17.91
CA GLY A 199 26.00 -0.30 18.40
C GLY A 199 25.46 0.65 17.33
N ALA A 200 24.78 0.14 16.30
CA ALA A 200 24.25 0.93 15.20
C ALA A 200 23.32 2.04 15.68
N LYS A 201 23.41 3.21 15.03
CA LYS A 201 22.47 4.30 15.24
C LYS A 201 21.20 4.08 14.42
N ILE A 202 20.06 4.45 14.99
CA ILE A 202 18.78 4.46 14.29
C ILE A 202 18.35 5.90 14.08
N VAL A 203 18.24 6.32 12.84
CA VAL A 203 17.67 7.61 12.43
C VAL A 203 16.25 7.37 11.93
N VAL A 204 15.29 8.16 12.39
CA VAL A 204 13.91 8.09 11.91
C VAL A 204 13.47 9.45 11.41
N ILE A 205 12.95 9.48 10.19
CA ILE A 205 12.47 10.68 9.52
C ILE A 205 10.99 10.48 9.18
N ASP A 206 10.13 11.31 9.78
CA ASP A 206 8.69 11.26 9.59
C ASP A 206 8.05 12.64 9.85
N ILE A 207 6.75 12.76 9.67
CA ILE A 207 6.00 14.03 9.77
C ILE A 207 5.45 14.33 11.17
N TYR A 208 5.47 13.36 12.09
CA TYR A 208 5.03 13.51 13.48
C TYR A 208 5.74 12.49 14.39
N ASP A 209 5.78 12.73 15.70
CA ASP A 209 6.46 11.88 16.69
C ASP A 209 5.68 10.59 16.97
N ASN A 210 5.63 9.70 15.98
CA ASN A 210 5.00 8.40 16.07
C ASN A 210 5.81 7.39 16.90
N ALA A 211 5.28 6.18 17.05
CA ALA A 211 5.90 5.14 17.86
C ALA A 211 7.30 4.71 17.36
N THR A 212 7.59 4.88 16.07
CA THR A 212 8.91 4.58 15.48
C THR A 212 9.92 5.67 15.80
N MET A 213 9.51 6.95 15.73
CA MET A 213 10.34 8.10 16.11
C MET A 213 10.84 7.99 17.56
N LYS A 214 10.01 7.48 18.47
CA LYS A 214 10.37 7.23 19.88
C LYS A 214 11.48 6.19 20.07
N GLN A 215 11.82 5.43 19.03
CA GLN A 215 12.91 4.43 19.04
C GLN A 215 14.21 4.98 18.44
N ALA A 216 14.22 6.19 17.90
CA ALA A 216 15.36 6.78 17.23
C ALA A 216 16.45 7.27 18.18
N ASP A 217 17.72 7.18 17.74
CA ASP A 217 18.85 7.93 18.32
C ASP A 217 18.87 9.38 17.79
N LEU A 218 18.38 9.57 16.54
CA LEU A 218 18.16 10.87 15.91
C LEU A 218 16.78 10.84 15.24
N ALA A 219 15.87 11.66 15.72
CA ALA A 219 14.52 11.82 15.21
C ALA A 219 14.41 13.16 14.45
N LEU A 220 14.01 13.10 13.18
CA LEU A 220 13.86 14.28 12.32
C LEU A 220 12.39 14.42 11.90
N LYS A 221 11.68 15.36 12.54
CA LYS A 221 10.28 15.64 12.26
C LYS A 221 10.14 16.72 11.18
N LEU A 222 9.77 16.29 9.94
CA LEU A 222 9.62 17.19 8.79
C LEU A 222 8.23 17.84 8.74
N ARG A 223 8.12 18.95 8.02
CA ARG A 223 6.83 19.33 7.43
C ARG A 223 6.46 18.34 6.32
N PRO A 224 5.19 17.92 6.17
CA PRO A 224 4.78 16.98 5.12
C PRO A 224 5.20 17.45 3.71
N GLY A 225 5.72 16.52 2.89
CA GLY A 225 6.12 16.78 1.51
C GLY A 225 7.46 17.49 1.33
N THR A 226 8.30 17.58 2.36
CA THR A 226 9.58 18.32 2.29
C THR A 226 10.82 17.43 2.27
N ASP A 227 10.65 16.13 2.09
CA ASP A 227 11.70 15.11 2.09
C ASP A 227 12.81 15.40 1.07
N GLY A 228 12.45 15.86 -0.14
CA GLY A 228 13.39 16.24 -1.18
C GLY A 228 14.34 17.35 -0.77
N ALA A 229 13.86 18.33 0.02
CA ALA A 229 14.71 19.42 0.49
C ALA A 229 15.79 18.93 1.49
N LEU A 230 15.41 18.03 2.42
CA LEU A 230 16.39 17.41 3.31
C LEU A 230 17.42 16.61 2.52
N ALA A 231 16.98 15.77 1.57
CA ALA A 231 17.86 14.95 0.74
C ALA A 231 18.88 15.79 -0.04
N CYS A 232 18.44 16.90 -0.65
CA CYS A 232 19.32 17.83 -1.37
C CYS A 232 20.37 18.48 -0.46
N ALA A 233 19.99 18.90 0.75
CA ALA A 233 20.94 19.45 1.70
C ALA A 233 21.98 18.42 2.17
N LEU A 234 21.58 17.16 2.40
CA LEU A 234 22.51 16.08 2.73
C LEU A 234 23.55 15.88 1.63
N MET A 235 23.12 15.86 0.36
CA MET A 235 24.02 15.73 -0.80
C MET A 235 24.88 16.99 -0.99
N HIS A 236 24.34 18.20 -0.79
CA HIS A 236 25.11 19.43 -0.79
C HIS A 236 26.25 19.37 0.24
N ILE A 237 25.96 18.98 1.49
CA ILE A 237 26.95 18.84 2.55
C ILE A 237 28.00 17.79 2.16
N ALA A 238 27.61 16.68 1.54
CA ALA A 238 28.55 15.65 1.09
C ALA A 238 29.59 16.21 0.12
N PHE A 239 29.17 17.04 -0.84
CA PHE A 239 30.09 17.70 -1.77
C PHE A 239 30.92 18.79 -1.10
N ARG A 240 30.31 19.62 -0.26
CA ARG A 240 30.96 20.70 0.48
C ARG A 240 32.10 20.17 1.37
N ASP A 241 31.83 19.11 2.13
CA ASP A 241 32.74 18.58 3.15
C ASP A 241 33.64 17.46 2.64
N GLY A 242 33.54 17.11 1.35
CA GLY A 242 34.37 16.10 0.70
C GLY A 242 34.05 14.66 1.14
N THR A 243 32.85 14.40 1.67
CA THR A 243 32.39 13.06 2.05
C THR A 243 31.64 12.33 0.92
N ALA A 244 31.39 13.00 -0.22
CA ALA A 244 30.89 12.37 -1.43
C ALA A 244 31.92 11.38 -2.01
N ASP A 245 31.48 10.15 -2.33
CA ASP A 245 32.38 9.15 -2.94
C ASP A 245 32.55 9.43 -4.45
N ARG A 246 33.58 10.19 -4.78
CA ARG A 246 33.89 10.58 -6.16
C ARG A 246 34.17 9.39 -7.07
N GLY A 247 34.76 8.32 -6.52
CA GLY A 247 35.06 7.10 -7.28
C GLY A 247 33.79 6.34 -7.66
N TYR A 248 32.88 6.17 -6.71
CA TYR A 248 31.58 5.57 -6.94
C TYR A 248 30.75 6.40 -7.93
N LEU A 249 30.67 7.71 -7.70
CA LEU A 249 29.93 8.63 -8.56
C LEU A 249 30.41 8.56 -10.02
N ALA A 250 31.72 8.63 -10.28
CA ALA A 250 32.26 8.54 -11.63
C ALA A 250 31.95 7.21 -12.32
N ARG A 251 31.91 6.12 -11.56
CA ARG A 251 31.70 4.77 -12.09
C ARG A 251 30.22 4.46 -12.34
N TYR A 252 29.34 4.83 -11.42
CA TYR A 252 27.98 4.29 -11.36
C TYR A 252 26.86 5.29 -11.60
N THR A 253 27.18 6.59 -11.87
CA THR A 253 26.14 7.61 -12.07
C THR A 253 26.30 8.36 -13.39
N ASP A 254 25.23 9.00 -13.87
CA ASP A 254 25.18 9.63 -15.19
C ASP A 254 25.85 11.02 -15.24
N ASP A 255 25.53 11.93 -14.30
CA ASP A 255 26.02 13.32 -14.33
C ASP A 255 26.32 13.86 -12.92
N PRO A 256 27.37 13.37 -12.24
CA PRO A 256 27.67 13.81 -10.87
C PRO A 256 28.13 15.28 -10.80
N ALA A 257 28.78 15.81 -11.85
CA ALA A 257 29.21 17.20 -11.89
C ALA A 257 28.04 18.17 -12.06
N GLY A 258 27.06 17.81 -12.90
CA GLY A 258 25.82 18.56 -13.05
C GLY A 258 25.01 18.57 -11.77
N LEU A 259 24.93 17.43 -11.07
CA LEU A 259 24.28 17.34 -9.76
C LEU A 259 24.95 18.24 -8.73
N GLU A 260 26.28 18.20 -8.60
CA GLU A 260 27.03 19.04 -7.66
C GLU A 260 26.78 20.54 -7.91
N ALA A 261 26.83 20.96 -9.19
CA ALA A 261 26.54 22.34 -9.59
C ALA A 261 25.07 22.74 -9.25
N HIS A 262 24.12 21.86 -9.51
CA HIS A 262 22.70 22.06 -9.16
C HIS A 262 22.50 22.23 -7.65
N LEU A 263 23.14 21.40 -6.86
CA LEU A 263 23.00 21.40 -5.40
C LEU A 263 23.75 22.55 -4.71
N ALA A 264 24.57 23.34 -5.39
CA ALA A 264 25.35 24.41 -4.79
C ALA A 264 24.51 25.42 -3.98
N THR A 265 23.26 25.63 -4.35
CA THR A 265 22.31 26.51 -3.66
C THR A 265 21.37 25.80 -2.69
N ARG A 266 21.40 24.47 -2.60
CA ARG A 266 20.54 23.64 -1.72
C ARG A 266 21.17 23.48 -0.35
N THR A 267 21.49 24.62 0.31
CA THR A 267 22.22 24.67 1.59
C THR A 267 21.38 24.13 2.75
N PRO A 268 21.99 23.79 3.89
CA PRO A 268 21.27 23.44 5.11
C PRO A 268 20.28 24.51 5.55
N GLN A 269 20.58 25.80 5.37
CA GLN A 269 19.67 26.90 5.68
C GLN A 269 18.46 26.93 4.76
N TRP A 270 18.65 26.67 3.46
CA TRP A 270 17.56 26.54 2.52
C TRP A 270 16.63 25.37 2.91
N ALA A 271 17.20 24.21 3.23
CA ALA A 271 16.42 23.05 3.65
C ALA A 271 15.71 23.26 4.99
N ALA A 272 16.35 23.93 5.96
CA ALA A 272 15.76 24.26 7.27
C ALA A 272 14.50 25.13 7.12
N ALA A 273 14.55 26.14 6.24
CA ALA A 273 13.39 26.99 5.95
C ALA A 273 12.18 26.22 5.39
N ILE A 274 12.43 25.19 4.56
CA ILE A 274 11.40 24.36 3.94
C ILE A 274 10.90 23.29 4.90
N THR A 275 11.82 22.53 5.49
CA THR A 275 11.50 21.32 6.30
C THR A 275 11.01 21.66 7.71
N GLY A 276 11.37 22.85 8.21
CA GLY A 276 11.17 23.22 9.61
C GLY A 276 12.07 22.44 10.58
N LEU A 277 13.21 21.92 10.10
CA LEU A 277 14.28 21.37 10.93
C LEU A 277 15.29 22.47 11.28
N ASP A 278 16.00 22.28 12.40
CA ASP A 278 17.16 23.11 12.71
C ASP A 278 18.33 22.76 11.80
N VAL A 279 19.13 23.77 11.42
CA VAL A 279 20.33 23.59 10.61
C VAL A 279 21.28 22.58 11.24
N GLU A 280 21.47 22.66 12.55
CA GLU A 280 22.30 21.77 13.35
C GLU A 280 21.86 20.31 13.26
N ALA A 281 20.55 20.04 13.21
CA ALA A 281 20.03 18.69 13.06
C ALA A 281 20.33 18.11 11.65
N ILE A 282 20.23 18.94 10.61
CA ILE A 282 20.58 18.57 9.23
C ILE A 282 22.09 18.27 9.13
N GLU A 283 22.93 19.14 9.67
CA GLU A 283 24.39 18.98 9.70
C GLU A 283 24.80 17.73 10.50
N ALA A 284 24.17 17.47 11.66
CA ALA A 284 24.44 16.30 12.48
C ALA A 284 24.08 15.00 11.73
N PHE A 285 22.97 14.98 10.99
CA PHE A 285 22.59 13.83 10.19
C PHE A 285 23.56 13.60 9.03
N ALA A 286 23.92 14.64 8.29
CA ALA A 286 24.91 14.55 7.21
C ALA A 286 26.27 14.05 7.72
N ALA A 287 26.75 14.58 8.86
CA ALA A 287 27.98 14.14 9.50
C ALA A 287 27.90 12.68 9.97
N LEU A 288 26.74 12.20 10.44
CA LEU A 288 26.55 10.81 10.83
C LEU A 288 26.71 9.88 9.64
N ILE A 289 25.96 10.09 8.54
CA ILE A 289 26.03 9.22 7.36
C ILE A 289 27.36 9.37 6.61
N GLY A 290 27.98 10.56 6.60
CA GLY A 290 29.28 10.81 5.96
C GLY A 290 30.45 10.05 6.59
N ARG A 291 30.39 9.73 7.90
CA ARG A 291 31.41 8.91 8.59
C ARG A 291 31.05 7.43 8.70
N THR A 292 29.85 7.03 8.26
CA THR A 292 29.32 5.69 8.45
C THR A 292 29.08 5.01 7.08
N GLN A 293 30.03 4.17 6.65
CA GLN A 293 29.96 3.50 5.35
C GLN A 293 28.76 2.55 5.22
N ARG A 294 28.40 1.84 6.29
CA ARG A 294 27.27 0.91 6.35
C ARG A 294 26.01 1.65 6.82
N SER A 295 25.59 2.63 6.03
CA SER A 295 24.32 3.34 6.22
C SER A 295 23.24 2.75 5.35
N TYR A 296 22.24 2.14 5.95
CA TYR A 296 21.13 1.47 5.27
C TYR A 296 19.88 2.35 5.27
N PHE A 297 19.40 2.73 4.11
CA PHE A 297 18.20 3.55 3.93
C PHE A 297 16.97 2.66 3.70
N ARG A 298 16.13 2.47 4.73
CA ARG A 298 14.83 1.83 4.61
C ARG A 298 13.78 2.87 4.27
N LEU A 299 13.40 2.97 2.99
CA LEU A 299 12.47 3.95 2.48
C LEU A 299 11.05 3.39 2.49
N GLY A 300 10.12 4.12 3.10
CA GLY A 300 8.75 3.70 3.32
C GLY A 300 7.76 4.16 2.26
N TYR A 301 6.49 3.83 2.48
CA TYR A 301 5.39 4.22 1.59
C TYR A 301 4.78 5.60 1.92
N GLY A 302 5.35 6.34 2.89
CA GLY A 302 5.04 7.75 3.11
C GLY A 302 5.24 8.60 1.85
N PHE A 303 6.25 8.27 1.05
CA PHE A 303 6.51 8.91 -0.25
C PHE A 303 5.37 8.77 -1.27
N THR A 304 4.49 7.78 -1.13
CA THR A 304 3.33 7.62 -2.02
C THR A 304 2.12 8.45 -1.57
N ARG A 305 2.26 9.26 -0.52
CA ARG A 305 1.13 9.99 0.09
C ARG A 305 1.15 11.48 -0.20
N GLN A 306 2.12 11.94 -0.99
CA GLN A 306 2.32 13.35 -1.35
C GLN A 306 2.35 13.50 -2.87
N ARG A 307 1.84 14.62 -3.42
CA ARG A 307 1.86 14.86 -4.88
C ARG A 307 3.28 14.96 -5.44
N ASN A 308 4.24 15.42 -4.65
CA ASN A 308 5.66 15.44 -5.03
C ASN A 308 6.42 14.16 -4.62
N GLY A 309 5.71 13.07 -4.29
CA GLY A 309 6.31 11.85 -3.73
C GLY A 309 7.29 11.14 -4.65
N ALA A 310 7.09 11.15 -5.98
CA ALA A 310 8.03 10.60 -6.93
C ALA A 310 9.35 11.37 -6.93
N VAL A 311 9.27 12.71 -6.94
CA VAL A 311 10.45 13.60 -6.86
C VAL A 311 11.19 13.41 -5.54
N ALA A 312 10.46 13.37 -4.44
CA ALA A 312 11.03 13.15 -3.10
C ALA A 312 11.73 11.79 -2.98
N MET A 313 11.11 10.71 -3.49
CA MET A 313 11.73 9.38 -3.49
C MET A 313 13.01 9.36 -4.31
N HIS A 314 13.01 9.96 -5.50
CA HIS A 314 14.19 10.05 -6.35
C HIS A 314 15.33 10.84 -5.67
N ALA A 315 15.01 11.97 -5.03
CA ALA A 315 15.99 12.75 -4.29
C ALA A 315 16.59 11.96 -3.11
N VAL A 316 15.75 11.27 -2.33
CA VAL A 316 16.20 10.52 -1.15
C VAL A 316 17.06 9.31 -1.54
N MET A 317 16.68 8.55 -2.59
CA MET A 317 17.49 7.42 -3.03
C MET A 317 18.79 7.82 -3.72
N SER A 318 18.92 9.08 -4.13
CA SER A 318 20.19 9.65 -4.64
C SER A 318 21.22 9.84 -3.53
N VAL A 319 20.80 10.01 -2.26
CA VAL A 319 21.70 10.19 -1.12
C VAL A 319 22.68 9.02 -0.95
N PRO A 320 22.26 7.73 -0.84
CA PRO A 320 23.21 6.63 -0.73
C PRO A 320 24.12 6.46 -1.96
N ALA A 321 23.71 6.94 -3.14
CA ALA A 321 24.57 6.97 -4.32
C ALA A 321 25.68 8.03 -4.20
N VAL A 322 25.36 9.23 -3.69
CA VAL A 322 26.35 10.29 -3.47
C VAL A 322 27.41 9.90 -2.45
N TYR A 323 26.99 9.25 -1.36
CA TYR A 323 27.91 8.77 -0.31
C TYR A 323 28.59 7.42 -0.63
N GLY A 324 28.21 6.72 -1.71
CA GLY A 324 28.78 5.42 -2.08
C GLY A 324 28.37 4.27 -1.15
N HIS A 325 27.27 4.39 -0.40
CA HIS A 325 26.84 3.38 0.60
C HIS A 325 26.47 2.01 -0.03
N TRP A 326 26.15 1.98 -1.32
CA TRP A 326 25.86 0.74 -2.05
C TRP A 326 27.03 -0.24 -2.13
N GLN A 327 28.27 0.20 -1.88
CA GLN A 327 29.45 -0.65 -1.95
C GLN A 327 29.60 -1.58 -0.73
N HIS A 328 28.77 -1.43 0.29
CA HIS A 328 28.99 -2.06 1.59
C HIS A 328 27.78 -2.90 1.99
N GLU A 329 28.02 -4.16 2.38
CA GLU A 329 26.99 -4.98 3.03
C GLU A 329 26.49 -4.29 4.30
N GLY A 330 25.18 -4.15 4.43
CA GLY A 330 24.55 -3.34 5.49
C GLY A 330 24.48 -1.84 5.16
N GLY A 331 24.79 -1.45 3.91
CA GLY A 331 24.60 -0.11 3.36
C GLY A 331 23.60 -0.09 2.22
N GLY A 332 23.56 1.02 1.46
CA GLY A 332 22.65 1.19 0.33
C GLY A 332 21.22 1.54 0.72
N ALA A 333 20.27 1.20 -0.12
CA ALA A 333 18.86 1.53 0.12
C ALA A 333 17.92 0.37 -0.24
N PHE A 334 16.73 0.42 0.34
CA PHE A 334 15.67 -0.52 0.06
C PHE A 334 14.29 0.15 0.16
N HIS A 335 13.46 -0.06 -0.86
CA HIS A 335 12.05 0.33 -0.85
C HIS A 335 11.15 -0.86 -1.14
N SER A 336 11.31 -1.50 -2.32
CA SER A 336 10.49 -2.63 -2.76
C SER A 336 11.31 -3.61 -3.61
N ASN A 337 10.98 -4.91 -3.49
CA ASN A 337 11.58 -6.03 -4.20
C ASN A 337 10.64 -6.64 -5.26
N SER A 338 9.82 -5.86 -5.97
CA SER A 338 8.83 -6.45 -6.89
C SER A 338 9.44 -7.27 -8.03
N ASP A 339 10.69 -7.01 -8.40
CA ASP A 339 11.34 -7.60 -9.59
C ASP A 339 12.15 -8.88 -9.33
N ILE A 340 12.33 -9.28 -8.05
CA ILE A 340 13.20 -10.43 -7.74
C ILE A 340 12.51 -11.80 -7.79
N PHE A 341 11.17 -11.84 -7.83
CA PHE A 341 10.43 -13.09 -7.59
C PHE A 341 10.26 -13.97 -8.83
N GLY A 342 10.39 -13.45 -10.03
CA GLY A 342 10.31 -14.22 -11.29
C GLY A 342 8.97 -14.95 -11.54
N LEU A 343 7.90 -14.62 -10.81
CA LEU A 343 6.61 -15.29 -10.92
C LEU A 343 5.82 -14.81 -12.14
N ASP A 344 5.53 -15.71 -13.08
CA ASP A 344 4.65 -15.47 -14.21
C ASP A 344 3.18 -15.66 -13.82
N LYS A 345 2.45 -14.54 -13.71
CA LYS A 345 1.02 -14.52 -13.38
C LYS A 345 0.10 -14.61 -14.60
N SER A 346 0.64 -14.78 -15.79
CA SER A 346 -0.12 -14.71 -17.05
C SER A 346 -1.33 -15.65 -17.09
N GLU A 347 -1.20 -16.86 -16.54
CA GLU A 347 -2.27 -17.85 -16.47
C GLU A 347 -3.35 -17.47 -15.44
N ILE A 348 -2.96 -16.98 -14.27
CA ILE A 348 -3.88 -16.47 -13.24
C ILE A 348 -4.68 -15.28 -13.79
N MET A 349 -4.02 -14.37 -14.49
CA MET A 349 -4.63 -13.14 -14.99
C MET A 349 -5.28 -13.28 -16.36
N GLY A 350 -5.03 -14.37 -17.10
CA GLY A 350 -5.56 -14.57 -18.46
C GLY A 350 -5.01 -13.55 -19.46
N THR A 351 -3.75 -13.17 -19.35
CA THR A 351 -3.15 -12.12 -20.20
C THR A 351 -3.05 -12.51 -21.67
N ALA A 352 -3.07 -13.83 -21.98
CA ALA A 352 -3.00 -14.34 -23.35
C ALA A 352 -4.19 -13.89 -24.24
N TYR A 353 -5.32 -13.54 -23.65
CA TYR A 353 -6.51 -13.06 -24.36
C TYR A 353 -6.93 -11.64 -23.96
N ARG A 354 -6.01 -10.88 -23.36
CA ARG A 354 -6.22 -9.45 -23.08
C ARG A 354 -6.33 -8.69 -24.41
N ASP A 355 -7.37 -7.89 -24.52
CA ASP A 355 -7.54 -6.95 -25.62
C ASP A 355 -7.07 -5.55 -25.18
N PRO A 356 -5.98 -5.01 -25.79
CA PRO A 356 -5.45 -3.70 -25.40
C PRO A 356 -6.35 -2.52 -25.82
N SER A 357 -7.38 -2.75 -26.66
CA SER A 357 -8.33 -1.71 -27.05
C SER A 357 -9.39 -1.42 -25.99
N ILE A 358 -9.52 -2.30 -25.00
CA ILE A 358 -10.47 -2.11 -23.88
C ILE A 358 -9.94 -1.03 -22.95
N ARG A 359 -10.80 -0.07 -22.62
CA ARG A 359 -10.44 1.02 -21.70
C ARG A 359 -9.98 0.49 -20.35
N THR A 360 -9.12 1.24 -19.71
CA THR A 360 -8.64 0.97 -18.34
C THR A 360 -8.98 2.16 -17.45
N LEU A 361 -9.81 1.92 -16.43
CA LEU A 361 -10.31 2.95 -15.52
C LEU A 361 -9.37 3.14 -14.33
N ASP A 362 -9.19 4.39 -13.90
CA ASP A 362 -8.37 4.72 -12.74
C ASP A 362 -9.10 4.39 -11.44
N GLN A 363 -8.53 3.48 -10.67
CA GLN A 363 -9.04 3.06 -9.38
C GLN A 363 -9.19 4.21 -8.39
N SER A 364 -8.26 5.17 -8.40
CA SER A 364 -8.29 6.32 -7.50
C SER A 364 -9.45 7.28 -7.82
N ARG A 365 -9.93 7.26 -9.06
CA ARG A 365 -11.03 8.11 -9.56
C ARG A 365 -12.39 7.41 -9.60
N ILE A 366 -12.56 6.33 -8.84
CA ILE A 366 -13.83 5.57 -8.82
C ILE A 366 -15.06 6.47 -8.59
N GLY A 367 -14.95 7.51 -7.78
CA GLY A 367 -16.04 8.46 -7.55
C GLY A 367 -16.47 9.17 -8.85
N ALA A 368 -15.52 9.74 -9.58
CA ALA A 368 -15.76 10.39 -10.88
C ALA A 368 -16.30 9.40 -11.91
N VAL A 369 -15.69 8.20 -12.02
CA VAL A 369 -16.16 7.12 -12.90
C VAL A 369 -17.64 6.78 -12.64
N LEU A 370 -18.01 6.55 -11.40
CA LEU A 370 -19.38 6.14 -11.05
C LEU A 370 -20.38 7.27 -11.11
N THR A 371 -19.96 8.53 -11.10
CA THR A 371 -20.84 9.70 -11.25
C THR A 371 -20.90 10.25 -12.69
N GLY A 372 -20.24 9.58 -13.63
CA GLY A 372 -20.41 9.85 -15.06
C GLY A 372 -19.49 10.92 -15.63
N ASP A 373 -18.33 11.18 -15.00
CA ASP A 373 -17.32 12.08 -15.56
C ASP A 373 -16.74 11.47 -16.84
N ALA A 374 -16.80 12.19 -17.95
CA ALA A 374 -16.44 11.67 -19.28
C ALA A 374 -14.94 11.34 -19.38
N GLU A 375 -14.07 12.17 -18.80
CA GLU A 375 -12.63 11.93 -18.80
C GLU A 375 -12.28 10.68 -17.96
N ALA A 376 -12.86 10.55 -16.76
CA ALA A 376 -12.66 9.39 -15.90
C ALA A 376 -13.20 8.10 -16.52
N LEU A 377 -14.24 8.19 -17.37
CA LEU A 377 -14.79 7.10 -18.18
C LEU A 377 -13.99 6.84 -19.45
N CYS A 378 -12.93 7.61 -19.74
CA CYS A 378 -12.17 7.54 -21.00
C CYS A 378 -13.09 7.67 -22.23
N ASP A 379 -14.10 8.58 -22.18
CA ASP A 379 -15.16 8.77 -23.16
C ASP A 379 -15.98 7.53 -23.51
N GLY A 380 -15.88 6.48 -22.68
CA GLY A 380 -16.59 5.21 -22.87
C GLY A 380 -17.96 5.16 -22.19
N PRO A 381 -18.65 4.01 -22.21
CA PRO A 381 -19.98 3.86 -21.64
C PRO A 381 -19.99 4.05 -20.11
N PRO A 382 -21.15 4.39 -19.50
CA PRO A 382 -21.27 4.39 -18.05
C PRO A 382 -21.01 3.00 -17.47
N VAL A 383 -20.43 2.95 -16.26
CA VAL A 383 -20.38 1.70 -15.49
C VAL A 383 -21.79 1.40 -14.98
N ALA A 384 -22.32 0.23 -15.37
CA ALA A 384 -23.68 -0.23 -15.04
C ALA A 384 -23.69 -1.50 -14.18
N ALA A 385 -22.56 -2.23 -14.10
CA ALA A 385 -22.44 -3.40 -13.23
C ALA A 385 -21.02 -3.54 -12.69
N MET A 386 -20.89 -3.97 -11.42
CA MET A 386 -19.62 -4.19 -10.73
C MET A 386 -19.62 -5.49 -9.92
N LEU A 387 -18.47 -6.18 -9.92
CA LEU A 387 -18.08 -7.15 -8.90
C LEU A 387 -16.93 -6.53 -8.10
N ILE A 388 -17.10 -6.30 -6.81
CA ILE A 388 -16.11 -5.71 -5.93
C ILE A 388 -15.54 -6.79 -5.01
N GLN A 389 -14.20 -6.97 -5.02
CA GLN A 389 -13.49 -7.94 -4.19
C GLN A 389 -12.23 -7.34 -3.57
N ASN A 390 -11.89 -7.82 -2.38
CA ASN A 390 -10.64 -7.45 -1.69
C ASN A 390 -10.47 -5.93 -1.45
N THR A 391 -11.55 -5.18 -1.34
CA THR A 391 -11.48 -3.72 -1.10
C THR A 391 -12.81 -3.16 -0.61
N ASN A 392 -12.74 -2.01 0.08
CA ASN A 392 -13.89 -1.29 0.63
C ASN A 392 -13.89 0.17 0.11
N PRO A 393 -14.18 0.40 -1.19
CA PRO A 393 -14.00 1.72 -1.82
C PRO A 393 -14.84 2.83 -1.18
N ALA A 394 -16.04 2.55 -0.65
CA ALA A 394 -16.87 3.55 0.04
C ALA A 394 -16.22 4.12 1.32
N ASN A 395 -15.11 3.52 1.76
CA ASN A 395 -14.37 3.93 2.96
C ASN A 395 -12.92 4.29 2.65
N VAL A 396 -12.22 3.53 1.78
CA VAL A 396 -10.79 3.68 1.59
C VAL A 396 -10.39 4.57 0.41
N CYS A 397 -11.29 4.80 -0.56
CA CYS A 397 -10.96 5.61 -1.73
C CYS A 397 -11.05 7.11 -1.43
N PRO A 398 -10.30 7.95 -2.18
CA PRO A 398 -10.42 9.39 -2.07
C PRO A 398 -11.80 9.88 -2.56
N GLU A 399 -12.17 11.12 -2.19
CA GLU A 399 -13.47 11.71 -2.56
C GLU A 399 -14.66 10.80 -2.22
N GLN A 400 -14.77 10.39 -0.97
CA GLN A 400 -15.79 9.40 -0.55
C GLN A 400 -17.23 9.80 -0.90
N ARG A 401 -17.59 11.08 -0.92
CA ARG A 401 -18.95 11.52 -1.26
C ARG A 401 -19.36 11.13 -2.69
N PRO A 402 -18.58 11.43 -3.75
CA PRO A 402 -18.83 10.89 -5.09
C PRO A 402 -18.84 9.35 -5.15
N VAL A 403 -17.94 8.70 -4.44
CA VAL A 403 -17.89 7.20 -4.41
C VAL A 403 -19.20 6.64 -3.84
N ARG A 404 -19.63 7.11 -2.67
CA ARG A 404 -20.86 6.66 -2.02
C ARG A 404 -22.11 6.99 -2.86
N ARG A 405 -22.17 8.20 -3.43
CA ARG A 405 -23.24 8.60 -4.36
C ARG A 405 -23.29 7.72 -5.59
N GLY A 406 -22.13 7.38 -6.17
CA GLY A 406 -22.04 6.50 -7.33
C GLY A 406 -22.48 5.08 -7.01
N LEU A 407 -22.05 4.50 -5.89
CA LEU A 407 -22.46 3.17 -5.44
C LEU A 407 -23.95 3.09 -5.06
N ALA A 408 -24.55 4.21 -4.63
CA ALA A 408 -25.97 4.29 -4.28
C ALA A 408 -26.90 4.44 -5.49
N ARG A 409 -26.39 4.52 -6.74
CA ARG A 409 -27.20 4.64 -7.95
C ARG A 409 -28.09 3.39 -8.15
N ASP A 410 -29.36 3.60 -8.49
CA ASP A 410 -30.31 2.53 -8.79
C ASP A 410 -30.04 1.81 -10.13
N ASP A 411 -29.40 2.50 -11.07
CA ASP A 411 -29.02 1.98 -12.40
C ASP A 411 -27.63 1.32 -12.44
N LEU A 412 -26.98 1.18 -11.27
CA LEU A 412 -25.74 0.44 -11.09
C LEU A 412 -26.01 -0.84 -10.29
N PHE A 413 -25.83 -1.99 -10.88
CA PHE A 413 -25.79 -3.25 -10.13
C PHE A 413 -24.43 -3.45 -9.47
N THR A 414 -24.41 -3.72 -8.17
CA THR A 414 -23.18 -3.93 -7.41
C THR A 414 -23.23 -5.24 -6.62
N CYS A 415 -22.34 -6.17 -6.93
CA CYS A 415 -22.06 -7.36 -6.15
C CYS A 415 -20.76 -7.18 -5.36
N VAL A 416 -20.82 -7.38 -4.04
CA VAL A 416 -19.64 -7.29 -3.16
C VAL A 416 -19.32 -8.65 -2.55
N HIS A 417 -18.13 -9.18 -2.77
CA HIS A 417 -17.67 -10.43 -2.17
C HIS A 417 -16.74 -10.11 -0.99
N GLU A 418 -17.25 -10.28 0.24
CA GLU A 418 -16.63 -9.73 1.43
C GLU A 418 -16.78 -10.68 2.65
N GLN A 419 -15.98 -10.44 3.68
CA GLN A 419 -15.95 -11.20 4.92
C GLN A 419 -16.89 -10.61 6.00
N PHE A 420 -17.12 -9.30 5.93
CA PHE A 420 -17.97 -8.54 6.88
C PHE A 420 -18.85 -7.54 6.13
N MET A 421 -19.87 -7.03 6.80
CA MET A 421 -20.71 -5.96 6.27
C MET A 421 -19.97 -4.63 6.38
N THR A 422 -19.21 -4.29 5.34
CA THR A 422 -18.44 -3.04 5.21
C THR A 422 -19.32 -1.90 4.70
N ASP A 423 -18.81 -0.66 4.71
CA ASP A 423 -19.50 0.50 4.12
C ASP A 423 -19.86 0.27 2.64
N THR A 424 -18.99 -0.41 1.89
CA THR A 424 -19.26 -0.78 0.48
C THR A 424 -20.32 -1.87 0.38
N ALA A 425 -20.23 -2.91 1.21
CA ALA A 425 -21.19 -4.01 1.22
C ALA A 425 -22.59 -3.51 1.58
N GLY A 426 -22.69 -2.53 2.49
CA GLY A 426 -23.95 -1.90 2.89
C GLY A 426 -24.68 -1.16 1.74
N LEU A 427 -23.97 -0.77 0.68
CA LEU A 427 -24.51 -0.11 -0.52
C LEU A 427 -24.73 -1.07 -1.71
N ALA A 428 -24.42 -2.37 -1.55
CA ALA A 428 -24.51 -3.34 -2.62
C ALA A 428 -25.97 -3.82 -2.88
N ASP A 429 -26.18 -4.40 -4.05
CA ASP A 429 -27.41 -5.14 -4.41
C ASP A 429 -27.31 -6.59 -3.95
N LEU A 430 -26.10 -7.11 -3.94
CA LEU A 430 -25.79 -8.48 -3.55
C LEU A 430 -24.48 -8.54 -2.76
N VAL A 431 -24.47 -9.24 -1.64
CA VAL A 431 -23.26 -9.50 -0.84
C VAL A 431 -23.02 -11.01 -0.80
N LEU A 432 -21.82 -11.43 -1.19
CA LEU A 432 -21.36 -12.82 -1.17
C LEU A 432 -20.37 -13.04 -0.02
N PRO A 433 -20.49 -14.13 0.76
CA PRO A 433 -19.61 -14.40 1.88
C PRO A 433 -18.28 -15.02 1.41
N ALA A 434 -17.15 -14.36 1.75
CA ALA A 434 -15.81 -14.75 1.33
C ALA A 434 -15.07 -15.59 2.40
N THR A 435 -14.19 -16.49 1.92
CA THR A 435 -13.22 -17.18 2.76
C THR A 435 -12.17 -16.23 3.32
N MET A 436 -11.52 -16.63 4.41
CA MET A 436 -10.30 -16.00 4.94
C MET A 436 -9.07 -16.83 4.58
N PHE A 437 -7.88 -16.22 4.63
CA PHE A 437 -6.65 -16.77 4.05
C PHE A 437 -6.20 -18.16 4.58
N LEU A 438 -6.62 -18.57 5.76
CA LEU A 438 -6.34 -19.91 6.29
C LEU A 438 -7.31 -20.99 5.78
N GLU A 439 -8.33 -20.59 5.04
CA GLU A 439 -9.41 -21.44 4.55
C GLU A 439 -9.31 -21.79 3.06
N HIS A 440 -8.26 -21.32 2.37
CA HIS A 440 -7.98 -21.62 0.96
C HIS A 440 -6.47 -21.70 0.70
N ASP A 441 -6.10 -22.25 -0.45
CA ASP A 441 -4.72 -22.23 -0.90
C ASP A 441 -4.42 -20.92 -1.65
N ASP A 442 -3.28 -20.30 -1.35
CA ASP A 442 -2.76 -19.15 -2.10
C ASP A 442 -1.22 -19.06 -1.96
N ILE A 443 -0.61 -18.15 -2.69
CA ILE A 443 0.83 -17.91 -2.67
C ILE A 443 1.09 -16.41 -2.54
N TYR A 444 2.08 -16.05 -1.74
CA TYR A 444 2.33 -14.68 -1.33
C TYR A 444 3.75 -14.25 -1.64
N ARG A 445 3.89 -13.00 -2.07
CA ARG A 445 5.15 -12.28 -2.12
C ARG A 445 4.94 -10.87 -1.59
N GLY A 446 5.88 -10.33 -0.85
CA GLY A 446 5.81 -8.98 -0.30
C GLY A 446 6.85 -8.06 -0.92
N GLY A 447 6.48 -6.79 -1.19
CA GLY A 447 7.43 -5.80 -1.70
C GLY A 447 8.53 -5.43 -0.70
N GLY A 448 8.38 -5.72 0.58
CA GLY A 448 9.31 -5.33 1.64
C GLY A 448 10.16 -6.46 2.19
N GLN A 449 10.12 -7.63 1.57
CA GLN A 449 10.88 -8.82 1.94
C GLN A 449 11.25 -9.62 0.67
N ASN A 450 11.98 -10.72 0.80
CA ASN A 450 12.62 -11.42 -0.32
C ASN A 450 12.14 -12.87 -0.52
N HIS A 451 11.09 -13.32 0.19
CA HIS A 451 10.60 -14.68 0.08
C HIS A 451 9.29 -14.77 -0.71
N ILE A 452 9.14 -15.83 -1.49
CA ILE A 452 7.85 -16.37 -1.90
C ILE A 452 7.40 -17.30 -0.77
N VAL A 453 6.18 -17.11 -0.24
CA VAL A 453 5.67 -17.90 0.89
C VAL A 453 4.36 -18.57 0.49
N LEU A 454 4.23 -19.88 0.76
CA LEU A 454 2.96 -20.58 0.56
C LEU A 454 1.99 -20.29 1.71
N GLY A 455 0.74 -20.02 1.37
CA GLY A 455 -0.39 -20.01 2.29
C GLY A 455 -1.34 -21.15 1.98
N PRO A 456 -1.07 -22.37 2.50
CA PRO A 456 -1.96 -23.50 2.25
C PRO A 456 -3.23 -23.37 3.08
N LYS A 457 -4.30 -24.02 2.62
CA LYS A 457 -5.50 -24.22 3.41
C LYS A 457 -5.17 -24.97 4.69
N LEU A 458 -5.40 -24.37 5.84
CA LEU A 458 -5.11 -24.93 7.15
C LEU A 458 -6.37 -25.38 7.91
N VAL A 459 -7.50 -24.75 7.67
CA VAL A 459 -8.78 -25.04 8.31
C VAL A 459 -9.90 -25.11 7.29
N GLU A 460 -10.93 -25.91 7.59
CA GLU A 460 -12.11 -25.96 6.74
C GLU A 460 -12.95 -24.68 6.92
N PRO A 461 -13.32 -24.02 5.82
CA PRO A 461 -14.21 -22.88 5.87
C PRO A 461 -15.62 -23.29 6.37
N PRO A 462 -16.43 -22.34 6.84
CA PRO A 462 -17.86 -22.56 6.94
C PRO A 462 -18.44 -23.03 5.59
N GLU A 463 -19.36 -23.99 5.60
CA GLU A 463 -19.87 -24.66 4.39
C GLU A 463 -20.46 -23.71 3.32
N THR A 464 -20.89 -22.54 3.76
CA THR A 464 -21.60 -21.55 2.95
C THR A 464 -20.74 -20.40 2.46
N VAL A 465 -19.45 -20.32 2.81
CA VAL A 465 -18.54 -19.30 2.26
C VAL A 465 -17.74 -19.86 1.08
N ARG A 466 -17.28 -18.99 0.18
CA ARG A 466 -16.54 -19.40 -1.04
C ARG A 466 -15.31 -18.52 -1.24
N THR A 467 -14.34 -19.08 -1.99
CA THR A 467 -13.12 -18.37 -2.40
C THR A 467 -13.40 -17.39 -3.53
N ASN A 468 -12.53 -16.42 -3.74
CA ASN A 468 -12.60 -15.54 -4.92
C ASN A 468 -12.47 -16.37 -6.19
N HIS A 469 -11.57 -17.36 -6.19
CA HIS A 469 -11.35 -18.27 -7.31
C HIS A 469 -12.65 -18.99 -7.69
N PHE A 470 -13.39 -19.55 -6.71
CA PHE A 470 -14.70 -20.18 -6.98
C PHE A 470 -15.67 -19.22 -7.69
N VAL A 471 -15.73 -17.96 -7.24
CA VAL A 471 -16.62 -16.96 -7.84
C VAL A 471 -16.23 -16.69 -9.29
N PHE A 472 -14.93 -16.58 -9.61
CA PHE A 472 -14.47 -16.38 -11.00
C PHE A 472 -14.81 -17.57 -11.90
N GLU A 473 -14.60 -18.79 -11.43
CA GLU A 473 -14.89 -20.01 -12.18
C GLU A 473 -16.40 -20.16 -12.48
N GLU A 474 -17.22 -19.94 -11.47
CA GLU A 474 -18.67 -20.07 -11.60
C GLU A 474 -19.28 -18.95 -12.47
N LEU A 475 -18.76 -17.74 -12.40
CA LEU A 475 -19.17 -16.66 -13.31
C LEU A 475 -18.67 -16.92 -14.74
N ALA A 476 -17.47 -17.43 -14.93
CA ALA A 476 -16.96 -17.78 -16.26
C ALA A 476 -17.85 -18.84 -16.94
N ARG A 477 -18.32 -19.84 -16.18
CA ARG A 477 -19.23 -20.87 -16.67
C ARG A 477 -20.57 -20.26 -17.12
N ARG A 478 -21.16 -19.40 -16.29
CA ARG A 478 -22.47 -18.74 -16.59
C ARG A 478 -22.37 -17.73 -17.73
N LEU A 479 -21.23 -17.08 -17.87
CA LEU A 479 -20.95 -16.06 -18.89
C LEU A 479 -20.37 -16.66 -20.19
N GLY A 480 -20.25 -18.01 -20.30
CA GLY A 480 -19.84 -18.72 -21.50
C GLY A 480 -18.37 -18.54 -21.90
N VAL A 481 -17.46 -18.38 -20.92
CA VAL A 481 -16.01 -18.19 -21.15
C VAL A 481 -15.13 -19.18 -20.38
N ALA A 482 -15.70 -20.21 -19.79
CA ALA A 482 -14.98 -21.22 -19.00
C ALA A 482 -14.04 -22.11 -19.84
N ASP A 483 -14.11 -22.08 -21.16
CA ASP A 483 -13.20 -22.76 -22.08
C ASP A 483 -11.86 -22.00 -22.30
N ARG A 484 -11.75 -20.77 -21.82
CA ARG A 484 -10.52 -19.99 -21.96
C ARG A 484 -9.42 -20.53 -21.04
N PRO A 485 -8.12 -20.45 -21.47
CA PRO A 485 -6.99 -20.91 -20.67
C PRO A 485 -6.96 -20.29 -19.26
N GLY A 486 -6.64 -21.11 -18.26
CA GLY A 486 -6.59 -20.71 -16.84
C GLY A 486 -7.89 -20.93 -16.08
N PHE A 487 -9.06 -21.07 -16.75
CA PHE A 487 -10.26 -21.58 -16.13
C PHE A 487 -10.27 -23.10 -16.05
N GLY A 488 -10.99 -23.66 -15.07
CA GLY A 488 -11.04 -25.08 -14.79
C GLY A 488 -9.83 -25.65 -14.05
N LEU A 489 -8.85 -24.81 -13.69
CA LEU A 489 -7.71 -25.17 -12.84
C LEU A 489 -8.05 -24.87 -11.38
N THR A 490 -7.56 -25.71 -10.46
CA THR A 490 -7.64 -25.43 -9.02
C THR A 490 -6.64 -24.36 -8.60
N GLU A 491 -6.81 -23.77 -7.42
CA GLU A 491 -5.82 -22.87 -6.84
C GLU A 491 -4.44 -23.51 -6.78
N ARG A 492 -4.36 -24.81 -6.44
CA ARG A 492 -3.10 -25.57 -6.38
C ARG A 492 -2.46 -25.73 -7.75
N ASP A 493 -3.25 -26.03 -8.79
CA ASP A 493 -2.75 -26.13 -10.16
C ASP A 493 -2.13 -24.80 -10.62
N LEU A 494 -2.82 -23.69 -10.37
CA LEU A 494 -2.34 -22.34 -10.71
C LEU A 494 -1.05 -22.00 -9.98
N ILE A 495 -0.94 -22.31 -8.68
CA ILE A 495 0.28 -22.15 -7.88
C ILE A 495 1.40 -23.03 -8.41
N ASP A 496 1.12 -24.31 -8.64
CA ASP A 496 2.07 -25.31 -9.12
C ASP A 496 2.69 -24.90 -10.47
N ASN A 497 1.83 -24.52 -11.42
CA ASN A 497 2.23 -24.06 -12.75
C ASN A 497 3.11 -22.80 -12.66
N MET A 498 2.72 -21.82 -11.86
CA MET A 498 3.46 -20.56 -11.70
C MET A 498 4.84 -20.80 -11.06
N VAL A 499 4.92 -21.60 -10.01
CA VAL A 499 6.15 -21.90 -9.29
C VAL A 499 7.12 -22.73 -10.16
N LYS A 500 6.60 -23.70 -10.92
CA LYS A 500 7.39 -24.47 -11.89
C LYS A 500 7.94 -23.60 -13.04
N LYS A 501 7.12 -22.68 -13.57
CA LYS A 501 7.58 -21.71 -14.60
C LYS A 501 8.69 -20.79 -14.08
N ALA A 502 8.71 -20.49 -12.78
CA ALA A 502 9.77 -19.73 -12.13
C ALA A 502 11.05 -20.56 -11.86
N GLY A 503 11.12 -21.81 -12.30
CA GLY A 503 12.31 -22.69 -12.19
C GLY A 503 12.30 -23.62 -10.97
N HIS A 504 11.25 -23.60 -10.13
CA HIS A 504 11.13 -24.47 -8.96
C HIS A 504 10.38 -25.75 -9.32
N THR A 505 11.10 -26.74 -9.85
CA THR A 505 10.55 -27.94 -10.52
C THR A 505 9.65 -28.81 -9.66
N GLU A 506 9.81 -28.79 -8.33
CA GLU A 506 8.96 -29.54 -7.41
C GLU A 506 7.57 -28.86 -7.17
N GLY A 507 7.40 -27.63 -7.66
CA GLY A 507 6.13 -26.92 -7.69
C GLY A 507 5.50 -26.72 -6.31
N TYR A 508 4.18 -26.90 -6.24
CA TYR A 508 3.41 -26.73 -4.99
C TYR A 508 3.90 -27.61 -3.84
N GLU A 509 4.16 -28.90 -4.08
CA GLU A 509 4.57 -29.84 -3.01
C GLU A 509 5.97 -29.52 -2.47
N GLY A 510 6.89 -29.09 -3.33
CA GLY A 510 8.20 -28.59 -2.90
C GLY A 510 8.06 -27.37 -2.00
N LEU A 511 7.28 -26.37 -2.44
CA LEU A 511 7.04 -25.16 -1.68
C LEU A 511 6.29 -25.44 -0.36
N LYS A 512 5.38 -26.41 -0.34
CA LYS A 512 4.68 -26.84 0.88
C LYS A 512 5.62 -27.46 1.91
N ARG A 513 6.58 -28.27 1.46
CA ARG A 513 7.61 -28.88 2.31
C ARG A 513 8.56 -27.81 2.88
N ASP A 514 9.04 -26.90 2.02
CA ASP A 514 10.07 -25.92 2.34
C ASP A 514 9.49 -24.62 2.93
N ARG A 515 8.18 -24.39 2.80
CA ARG A 515 7.36 -23.28 3.32
C ARG A 515 7.56 -21.96 2.57
N TRP A 516 8.77 -21.65 2.12
CA TRP A 516 9.13 -20.45 1.34
C TRP A 516 10.35 -20.71 0.44
N ILE A 517 10.50 -19.83 -0.52
CA ILE A 517 11.66 -19.74 -1.40
C ILE A 517 12.32 -18.39 -1.17
N ASP A 518 13.61 -18.35 -0.85
CA ASP A 518 14.41 -17.14 -0.80
C ASP A 518 14.79 -16.72 -2.23
N CYS A 519 14.34 -15.56 -2.66
CA CYS A 519 14.58 -15.03 -4.00
C CYS A 519 15.61 -13.89 -3.99
N GLN A 520 16.33 -13.68 -2.88
CA GLN A 520 17.32 -12.61 -2.80
C GLN A 520 18.42 -12.79 -3.84
N PRO A 521 18.67 -11.79 -4.70
CA PRO A 521 19.79 -11.81 -5.62
C PRO A 521 21.14 -11.80 -4.87
N PRO A 522 22.24 -12.23 -5.53
CA PRO A 522 23.58 -12.06 -4.99
C PRO A 522 23.86 -10.59 -4.63
N PHE A 523 24.78 -10.39 -3.66
CA PHE A 523 25.13 -9.07 -3.13
C PHE A 523 25.44 -8.03 -4.23
N GLU A 524 26.28 -8.39 -5.19
CA GLU A 524 26.71 -7.51 -6.28
C GLU A 524 25.52 -7.06 -7.15
N GLU A 525 24.53 -7.93 -7.33
CA GLU A 525 23.32 -7.60 -8.09
C GLU A 525 22.35 -6.75 -7.27
N ALA A 526 22.09 -7.14 -6.03
CA ALA A 526 21.20 -6.43 -5.10
C ALA A 526 21.70 -5.00 -4.82
N HIS A 527 23.01 -4.81 -4.77
CA HIS A 527 23.69 -3.53 -4.54
C HIS A 527 24.09 -2.79 -5.83
N PHE A 528 23.64 -3.26 -6.99
CA PHE A 528 23.96 -2.65 -8.29
C PHE A 528 25.46 -2.46 -8.58
N LEU A 529 26.32 -3.29 -7.99
CA LEU A 529 27.78 -3.21 -8.26
C LEU A 529 28.17 -3.76 -9.63
N ASN A 530 27.27 -4.51 -10.27
CA ASN A 530 27.34 -4.90 -11.68
C ASN A 530 26.73 -3.85 -12.62
N GLY A 531 26.33 -2.70 -12.09
CA GLY A 531 25.61 -1.61 -12.77
C GLY A 531 24.13 -1.54 -12.38
N PHE A 532 23.60 -0.33 -12.45
CA PHE A 532 22.15 -0.09 -12.34
C PHE A 532 21.44 -0.65 -13.58
N ALA A 533 20.14 -0.88 -13.50
CA ALA A 533 19.39 -1.61 -14.53
C ALA A 533 19.04 -0.77 -15.79
N TRP A 534 19.81 0.26 -16.04
CA TRP A 534 19.80 1.02 -17.30
C TRP A 534 20.82 0.45 -18.27
N PRO A 535 20.66 0.65 -19.61
CA PRO A 535 21.55 0.06 -20.61
C PRO A 535 23.04 0.38 -20.45
N ASP A 536 23.37 1.54 -19.87
CA ASP A 536 24.76 1.97 -19.59
C ASP A 536 25.23 1.62 -18.17
N GLY A 537 24.39 0.95 -17.37
CA GLY A 537 24.70 0.54 -16.00
C GLY A 537 24.73 1.68 -14.97
N LYS A 538 24.20 2.87 -15.29
CA LYS A 538 24.33 4.06 -14.43
C LYS A 538 23.04 4.44 -13.76
N PHE A 539 23.14 4.83 -12.49
CA PHE A 539 22.08 5.52 -11.76
C PHE A 539 21.77 6.86 -12.43
N ARG A 540 20.49 7.19 -12.56
CA ARG A 540 20.05 8.44 -13.17
C ARG A 540 19.84 9.52 -12.12
N PHE A 541 20.72 10.50 -12.05
CA PHE A 541 20.44 11.79 -11.41
C PHE A 541 19.57 12.67 -12.32
N LYS A 542 19.57 12.41 -13.62
CA LYS A 542 18.71 13.08 -14.62
C LYS A 542 17.63 12.11 -15.10
N PRO A 543 16.53 11.95 -14.34
CA PRO A 543 15.51 10.98 -14.67
C PRO A 543 14.70 11.40 -15.90
N ASP A 544 14.30 10.42 -16.70
CA ASP A 544 13.23 10.61 -17.68
C ASP A 544 11.87 10.34 -16.99
N TRP A 545 11.20 11.39 -16.60
CA TRP A 545 9.90 11.31 -15.95
C TRP A 545 8.78 10.79 -16.86
N THR A 546 8.95 10.82 -18.17
CA THR A 546 7.92 10.44 -19.14
C THR A 546 8.08 9.01 -19.64
N GLY A 547 9.32 8.50 -19.69
CA GLY A 547 9.63 7.15 -20.13
C GLY A 547 9.80 6.13 -19.00
N GLY A 548 9.67 6.58 -17.75
CA GLY A 548 9.96 5.76 -16.58
C GLY A 548 8.84 4.76 -16.25
N TYR A 549 8.96 3.53 -16.71
CA TYR A 549 8.12 2.41 -16.26
C TYR A 549 9.01 1.21 -15.91
N ALA A 550 8.55 0.38 -14.97
CA ALA A 550 9.25 -0.85 -14.64
C ALA A 550 9.17 -1.83 -15.85
N PRO A 551 10.25 -2.53 -16.20
CA PRO A 551 10.25 -3.44 -17.38
C PRO A 551 9.20 -4.54 -17.32
N ASN A 552 8.77 -4.97 -16.13
CA ASN A 552 7.71 -5.94 -15.90
C ASN A 552 6.31 -5.30 -15.73
N ARG A 553 6.21 -3.99 -15.88
CA ARG A 553 4.97 -3.21 -15.82
C ARG A 553 4.83 -2.41 -17.14
N PRO A 554 3.94 -2.81 -18.02
CA PRO A 554 3.65 -2.03 -19.22
C PRO A 554 3.20 -0.62 -18.87
N PRO A 555 3.48 0.40 -19.72
CA PRO A 555 3.07 1.78 -19.45
C PRO A 555 1.59 1.96 -19.13
N ASP A 556 0.73 1.18 -19.78
CA ASP A 556 -0.72 1.16 -19.56
C ASP A 556 -1.15 0.59 -18.19
N SER A 557 -0.23 -0.02 -17.44
CA SER A 557 -0.48 -0.50 -16.07
C SER A 557 -0.07 0.49 -14.98
N LEU A 558 0.51 1.64 -15.34
CA LEU A 558 1.00 2.65 -14.39
C LEU A 558 -0.04 3.73 -14.06
N GLY A 559 -1.14 3.74 -14.78
CA GLY A 559 -2.22 4.72 -14.63
C GLY A 559 -2.08 5.97 -15.52
N PRO A 560 -3.04 6.88 -15.44
CA PRO A 560 -3.05 8.10 -16.22
C PRO A 560 -1.90 9.01 -15.77
N GLN A 561 -1.35 9.78 -16.72
CA GLN A 561 -0.31 10.76 -16.43
C GLN A 561 -0.91 11.97 -15.72
N GLY A 562 -0.31 12.36 -14.58
CA GLY A 562 -0.49 13.67 -14.00
C GLY A 562 0.38 14.73 -14.72
N PRO A 563 0.35 16.00 -14.27
CA PRO A 563 1.11 17.08 -14.89
C PRO A 563 2.62 16.86 -14.71
N VAL A 564 3.35 16.56 -15.80
CA VAL A 564 4.80 16.35 -15.78
C VAL A 564 5.61 17.63 -16.03
N ALA A 565 4.98 18.70 -16.50
CA ALA A 565 5.61 19.99 -16.65
C ALA A 565 6.05 20.55 -15.29
N GLY A 566 7.33 20.92 -15.17
CA GLY A 566 7.89 21.42 -13.92
C GLY A 566 8.52 20.35 -13.01
N LEU A 567 8.49 19.07 -13.38
CA LEU A 567 9.29 18.07 -12.68
C LEU A 567 10.79 18.36 -12.85
N PRO A 568 11.61 18.22 -11.78
CA PRO A 568 13.00 18.68 -11.79
C PRO A 568 13.89 17.78 -12.65
N VAL A 569 14.92 18.40 -13.24
CA VAL A 569 15.95 17.71 -14.05
C VAL A 569 16.91 16.92 -13.18
N PHE A 570 17.21 17.40 -11.98
CA PHE A 570 18.05 16.74 -10.97
C PHE A 570 17.24 16.50 -9.70
N PRO A 571 17.74 15.68 -8.75
CA PRO A 571 17.15 15.60 -7.43
C PRO A 571 16.92 16.98 -6.82
N ASP A 572 15.67 17.28 -6.44
CA ASP A 572 15.30 18.57 -5.88
C ASP A 572 14.07 18.45 -4.97
N HIS A 573 13.69 19.55 -4.36
CA HIS A 573 12.38 19.76 -3.76
C HIS A 573 11.45 20.35 -4.82
N ALA A 574 10.29 19.75 -5.01
CA ALA A 574 9.25 20.28 -5.86
C ALA A 574 8.04 20.69 -5.03
N GLU A 575 7.56 21.90 -5.23
CA GLU A 575 6.34 22.41 -4.59
C GLU A 575 5.08 21.92 -5.34
N LEU A 576 4.98 20.60 -5.53
CA LEU A 576 3.84 19.94 -6.17
C LEU A 576 2.81 19.44 -5.15
N ILE A 577 2.78 20.07 -3.98
CA ILE A 577 1.86 19.74 -2.89
C ILE A 577 0.72 20.74 -2.83
N GLU A 578 -0.42 20.33 -2.27
CA GLU A 578 -1.52 21.25 -1.99
C GLU A 578 -1.04 22.28 -0.96
N ALA A 579 -0.91 23.55 -1.36
CA ALA A 579 -0.36 24.57 -0.50
C ALA A 579 -1.40 25.07 0.50
N ALA A 580 -1.02 25.22 1.77
CA ALA A 580 -1.85 25.87 2.78
C ALA A 580 -1.99 27.37 2.45
N ASP A 581 -3.20 27.90 2.61
CA ASP A 581 -3.52 29.30 2.40
C ASP A 581 -4.37 29.87 3.56
N ALA A 582 -4.83 31.11 3.44
CA ALA A 582 -5.64 31.74 4.48
C ALA A 582 -7.01 31.07 4.69
N SER A 583 -7.55 30.39 3.69
CA SER A 583 -8.84 29.69 3.75
C SER A 583 -8.68 28.24 4.27
N HIS A 584 -7.56 27.59 3.98
CA HIS A 584 -7.22 26.23 4.40
C HIS A 584 -5.82 26.20 5.03
N PRO A 585 -5.69 26.73 6.27
CA PRO A 585 -4.37 26.98 6.87
C PRO A 585 -3.66 25.73 7.39
N TYR A 586 -4.36 24.60 7.47
CA TYR A 586 -3.82 23.38 8.06
C TYR A 586 -3.56 22.29 7.02
N ARG A 587 -2.41 21.66 7.14
CA ARG A 587 -2.05 20.45 6.41
C ARG A 587 -2.57 19.22 7.12
N LEU A 588 -3.44 18.44 6.49
CA LEU A 588 -3.96 17.18 7.02
C LEU A 588 -3.14 15.99 6.50
N ALA A 589 -2.67 15.16 7.41
CA ALA A 589 -2.07 13.86 7.09
C ALA A 589 -2.84 12.73 7.78
N THR A 590 -3.11 11.65 7.04
CA THR A 590 -3.80 10.46 7.54
C THR A 590 -2.81 9.32 7.71
N SER A 591 -2.32 9.10 8.92
CA SER A 591 -1.31 8.09 9.25
C SER A 591 -1.96 6.73 9.55
N PRO A 592 -1.23 5.59 9.38
CA PRO A 592 -1.79 4.29 9.70
C PRO A 592 -1.97 4.08 11.21
N ALA A 593 -3.13 3.58 11.62
CA ALA A 593 -3.37 3.13 12.98
C ALA A 593 -2.55 1.88 13.35
N ARG A 594 -2.26 1.72 14.63
CA ARG A 594 -1.50 0.58 15.12
C ARG A 594 -2.30 -0.73 15.10
N GLN A 595 -3.61 -0.68 15.35
CA GLN A 595 -4.47 -1.87 15.49
C GLN A 595 -5.32 -2.16 14.26
N PHE A 596 -5.48 -1.19 13.35
CA PHE A 596 -6.17 -1.34 12.08
C PHE A 596 -5.18 -1.45 10.91
N LEU A 597 -5.61 -2.05 9.83
CA LEU A 597 -4.91 -2.01 8.55
C LEU A 597 -5.91 -1.55 7.49
N ASN A 598 -5.83 -0.30 7.08
CA ASN A 598 -6.91 0.37 6.36
C ASN A 598 -8.23 0.13 7.11
N SER A 599 -9.29 -0.32 6.45
CA SER A 599 -10.56 -0.65 7.11
C SER A 599 -10.60 -2.08 7.73
N THR A 600 -9.51 -2.86 7.63
CA THR A 600 -9.45 -4.22 8.18
C THR A 600 -9.05 -4.22 9.66
N PHE A 601 -9.57 -5.14 10.46
CA PHE A 601 -9.46 -5.28 11.93
C PHE A 601 -10.26 -4.25 12.72
N ALA A 602 -10.91 -3.27 12.08
CA ALA A 602 -11.80 -2.33 12.73
C ALA A 602 -13.06 -3.02 13.30
N GLU A 603 -13.43 -4.19 12.78
CA GLU A 603 -14.54 -5.03 13.27
C GLU A 603 -14.21 -5.76 14.57
N THR A 604 -12.94 -5.99 14.93
CA THR A 604 -12.57 -6.77 16.11
C THR A 604 -12.63 -5.93 17.39
N THR A 605 -13.28 -6.45 18.43
CA THR A 605 -13.40 -5.78 19.74
C THR A 605 -12.03 -5.48 20.35
N GLY A 606 -11.07 -6.42 20.21
CA GLY A 606 -9.72 -6.26 20.74
C GLY A 606 -8.93 -5.13 20.07
N SER A 607 -9.16 -4.83 18.79
CA SER A 607 -8.56 -3.70 18.10
C SER A 607 -9.24 -2.38 18.45
N ARG A 608 -10.58 -2.33 18.37
CA ARG A 608 -11.36 -1.12 18.69
C ARG A 608 -11.10 -0.61 20.10
N SER A 609 -11.09 -1.49 21.09
CA SER A 609 -10.86 -1.07 22.49
C SER A 609 -9.48 -0.47 22.73
N ARG A 610 -8.49 -0.76 21.88
CA ARG A 610 -7.13 -0.21 21.98
C ARG A 610 -6.92 1.05 21.17
N GLU A 611 -7.64 1.22 20.06
CA GLU A 611 -7.57 2.46 19.27
C GLU A 611 -8.51 3.55 19.81
N GLY A 612 -9.59 3.19 20.48
CA GLY A 612 -10.56 4.15 21.03
C GLY A 612 -11.56 4.65 20.01
N ALA A 613 -11.47 5.90 19.61
CA ALA A 613 -12.34 6.57 18.67
C ALA A 613 -11.52 7.40 17.66
N PRO A 614 -12.11 7.85 16.53
CA PRO A 614 -11.45 8.77 15.62
C PRO A 614 -11.09 10.09 16.30
N GLU A 615 -9.80 10.46 16.27
CA GLU A 615 -9.29 11.69 16.90
C GLU A 615 -8.44 12.48 15.92
N LEU A 616 -8.41 13.80 16.09
CA LEU A 616 -7.54 14.72 15.36
C LEU A 616 -6.47 15.26 16.28
N MET A 617 -5.20 15.06 15.93
CA MET A 617 -4.06 15.63 16.65
C MET A 617 -3.77 17.05 16.14
N ILE A 618 -3.61 18.00 17.07
CA ILE A 618 -3.23 19.39 16.80
C ILE A 618 -2.12 19.83 17.74
N HIS A 619 -1.26 20.75 17.27
CA HIS A 619 -0.23 21.35 18.09
C HIS A 619 -0.83 22.32 19.13
N PRO A 620 -0.28 22.44 20.37
CA PRO A 620 -0.80 23.34 21.41
C PRO A 620 -0.88 24.82 20.98
N GLU A 621 0.08 25.30 20.19
CA GLU A 621 0.06 26.67 19.67
C GLU A 621 -1.14 26.91 18.72
N ASP A 622 -1.43 25.94 17.87
CA ASP A 622 -2.57 26.02 16.96
C ASP A 622 -3.89 25.93 17.73
N ALA A 623 -4.00 24.98 18.67
CA ALA A 623 -5.17 24.86 19.54
C ALA A 623 -5.46 26.17 20.31
N ALA A 624 -4.42 26.77 20.88
CA ALA A 624 -4.54 28.05 21.59
C ALA A 624 -4.96 29.20 20.66
N ARG A 625 -4.44 29.24 19.42
CA ARG A 625 -4.82 30.23 18.40
C ARG A 625 -6.30 30.11 18.01
N GLU A 626 -6.81 28.89 17.91
CA GLU A 626 -8.20 28.60 17.59
C GLU A 626 -9.14 28.63 18.82
N GLY A 627 -8.60 28.79 20.02
CA GLY A 627 -9.37 28.79 21.27
C GLY A 627 -9.93 27.41 21.65
N LEU A 628 -9.23 26.33 21.25
CA LEU A 628 -9.64 24.94 21.43
C LEU A 628 -8.89 24.25 22.55
N VAL A 629 -9.51 23.25 23.17
CA VAL A 629 -8.89 22.39 24.19
C VAL A 629 -9.04 20.91 23.85
N ALA A 630 -8.25 20.05 24.50
CA ALA A 630 -8.35 18.62 24.31
C ALA A 630 -9.75 18.09 24.69
N GLY A 631 -10.30 17.24 23.85
CA GLY A 631 -11.64 16.67 23.99
C GLY A 631 -12.76 17.48 23.30
N ASP A 632 -12.46 18.68 22.79
CA ASP A 632 -13.42 19.43 21.99
C ASP A 632 -13.81 18.63 20.75
N ILE A 633 -15.09 18.76 20.35
CA ILE A 633 -15.52 18.30 19.04
C ILE A 633 -15.19 19.42 18.02
N VAL A 634 -14.50 19.04 16.98
CA VAL A 634 -14.10 19.95 15.91
C VAL A 634 -14.62 19.48 14.56
N THR A 635 -14.79 20.41 13.65
CA THR A 635 -15.04 20.14 12.23
C THR A 635 -13.83 20.58 11.43
N ILE A 636 -13.30 19.68 10.60
CA ILE A 636 -12.31 20.02 9.57
C ILE A 636 -12.94 19.86 8.18
N GLY A 637 -12.53 20.67 7.23
CA GLY A 637 -13.13 20.61 5.89
C GLY A 637 -12.31 21.31 4.82
N ASN A 638 -12.69 21.01 3.59
CA ASN A 638 -12.24 21.67 2.36
C ASN A 638 -13.39 21.62 1.32
N GLU A 639 -13.12 21.94 0.06
CA GLU A 639 -14.12 21.97 -1.02
C GLU A 639 -14.77 20.59 -1.28
N ARG A 640 -14.13 19.48 -0.83
CA ARG A 640 -14.61 18.10 -1.03
C ARG A 640 -15.64 17.70 0.02
N GLY A 641 -15.57 18.29 1.23
CA GLY A 641 -16.50 18.02 2.31
C GLY A 641 -15.99 18.39 3.69
N GLU A 642 -16.67 17.87 4.71
CA GLU A 642 -16.43 18.15 6.11
C GLU A 642 -16.43 16.84 6.91
N VAL A 643 -15.64 16.80 7.99
CA VAL A 643 -15.57 15.65 8.91
C VAL A 643 -15.54 16.18 10.35
N ARG A 644 -16.36 15.57 11.23
CA ARG A 644 -16.43 15.90 12.67
C ARG A 644 -15.83 14.78 13.52
N LEU A 645 -14.92 15.19 14.42
CA LEU A 645 -14.21 14.24 15.30
C LEU A 645 -13.70 14.97 16.57
N SER A 646 -13.25 14.19 17.55
CA SER A 646 -12.68 14.76 18.78
C SER A 646 -11.24 15.24 18.58
N LEU A 647 -10.81 16.19 19.43
CA LEU A 647 -9.52 16.83 19.34
C LEU A 647 -8.56 16.32 20.41
N THR A 648 -7.35 15.93 19.99
CA THR A 648 -6.21 15.66 20.87
C THR A 648 -5.15 16.74 20.70
N VAL A 649 -4.85 17.49 21.78
CA VAL A 649 -3.81 18.52 21.78
C VAL A 649 -2.49 17.90 22.18
N THR A 650 -1.46 18.00 21.31
CA THR A 650 -0.18 17.30 21.51
C THR A 650 0.97 17.96 20.77
N GLU A 651 2.17 17.98 21.39
CA GLU A 651 3.43 18.44 20.78
C GLU A 651 4.02 17.42 19.75
N THR A 652 3.38 16.27 19.58
CA THR A 652 3.85 15.24 18.63
C THR A 652 3.74 15.68 17.18
N VAL A 653 2.85 16.59 16.85
CA VAL A 653 2.70 17.20 15.51
C VAL A 653 3.40 18.57 15.45
N LYS A 654 3.71 19.06 14.25
CA LYS A 654 4.23 20.42 14.07
C LYS A 654 3.09 21.45 14.01
N PRO A 655 3.34 22.72 14.35
CA PRO A 655 2.39 23.80 14.07
C PRO A 655 1.99 23.84 12.59
N GLY A 656 0.69 24.04 12.32
CA GLY A 656 0.11 24.02 10.97
C GLY A 656 -0.15 22.62 10.39
N VAL A 657 0.14 21.53 11.14
CA VAL A 657 -0.07 20.15 10.72
C VAL A 657 -1.10 19.49 11.62
N LEU A 658 -2.10 18.88 11.01
CA LEU A 658 -3.09 18.02 11.66
C LEU A 658 -2.84 16.58 11.27
N VAL A 659 -2.95 15.66 12.23
CA VAL A 659 -2.77 14.22 11.98
C VAL A 659 -3.97 13.44 12.50
N HIS A 660 -4.49 12.55 11.64
CA HIS A 660 -5.49 11.54 12.00
C HIS A 660 -4.89 10.15 11.79
N GLU A 661 -5.08 9.23 12.75
CA GLU A 661 -4.59 7.85 12.63
C GLU A 661 -5.71 6.88 12.28
N GLY A 662 -5.50 6.10 11.22
CA GLY A 662 -6.36 5.01 10.80
C GLY A 662 -7.44 5.39 9.81
N ILE A 663 -7.99 4.35 9.17
CA ILE A 663 -9.21 4.44 8.37
C ILE A 663 -10.31 3.74 9.18
N TRP A 664 -11.16 4.54 9.78
CA TRP A 664 -12.30 4.10 10.56
C TRP A 664 -13.52 3.92 9.66
N ALA A 665 -14.46 3.08 10.07
CA ALA A 665 -15.76 3.01 9.37
C ALA A 665 -16.42 4.40 9.36
N ASN A 666 -17.14 4.73 8.29
CA ASN A 666 -17.79 6.04 8.19
C ASN A 666 -18.74 6.31 9.36
N THR A 667 -19.40 5.25 9.87
CA THR A 667 -20.30 5.30 11.03
C THR A 667 -19.59 5.58 12.37
N ASP A 668 -18.28 5.51 12.43
CA ASP A 668 -17.51 5.85 13.64
C ASP A 668 -17.29 7.35 13.79
N PHE A 669 -17.44 8.12 12.70
CA PHE A 669 -17.42 9.59 12.71
C PHE A 669 -18.79 10.14 13.06
N LEU A 670 -18.80 11.31 13.71
CA LEU A 670 -20.03 11.89 14.29
C LEU A 670 -21.12 12.17 13.26
N ASP A 671 -20.74 12.52 12.03
CA ASP A 671 -21.69 12.81 10.93
C ASP A 671 -21.72 11.69 9.87
N GLY A 672 -21.11 10.55 10.12
CA GLY A 672 -21.05 9.43 9.17
C GLY A 672 -20.20 9.73 7.92
N GLU A 673 -19.27 10.67 8.01
CA GLU A 673 -18.34 11.06 6.94
C GLU A 673 -16.91 10.69 7.33
N GLY A 674 -16.29 9.75 6.60
CA GLY A 674 -14.94 9.30 6.88
C GLY A 674 -13.87 10.27 6.40
N ILE A 675 -12.65 10.13 6.91
CA ILE A 675 -11.54 11.07 6.68
C ILE A 675 -11.17 11.24 5.19
N ASN A 676 -11.34 10.20 4.35
CA ASN A 676 -11.04 10.28 2.92
C ASN A 676 -12.08 11.11 2.12
N THR A 677 -13.13 11.62 2.75
CA THR A 677 -13.98 12.68 2.19
C THR A 677 -13.14 13.90 1.80
N LEU A 678 -12.07 14.16 2.55
CA LEU A 678 -11.20 15.32 2.38
C LEU A 678 -10.03 15.10 1.39
N THR A 679 -9.82 13.86 0.94
CA THR A 679 -8.72 13.50 0.04
C THR A 679 -9.11 13.71 -1.41
N GLY A 680 -8.24 14.38 -2.20
CA GLY A 680 -8.45 14.56 -3.65
C GLY A 680 -8.11 13.29 -4.46
N ALA A 681 -8.79 13.13 -5.59
CA ALA A 681 -8.61 12.01 -6.54
C ALA A 681 -7.95 12.45 -7.87
N ASP A 682 -7.44 13.65 -7.96
CA ASP A 682 -6.73 14.15 -9.14
C ASP A 682 -5.48 13.30 -9.43
N PRO A 683 -5.19 13.00 -10.72
CA PRO A 683 -4.01 12.21 -11.08
C PRO A 683 -2.71 12.92 -10.68
N VAL A 684 -1.87 12.22 -9.92
CA VAL A 684 -0.58 12.73 -9.46
C VAL A 684 0.53 12.44 -10.49
N ALA A 685 1.46 13.37 -10.65
CA ALA A 685 2.60 13.22 -11.56
C ALA A 685 3.60 12.15 -11.05
N PRO A 686 4.22 11.37 -11.99
CA PRO A 686 3.93 11.31 -13.43
C PRO A 686 2.81 10.34 -13.81
N PHE A 687 2.55 9.28 -13.06
CA PHE A 687 1.71 8.14 -13.47
C PHE A 687 0.49 7.88 -12.58
N GLY A 688 -0.11 8.94 -12.06
CA GLY A 688 -1.32 8.84 -11.21
C GLY A 688 -1.04 8.34 -9.79
N GLY A 689 -2.09 8.21 -9.03
CA GLY A 689 -2.08 7.82 -7.61
C GLY A 689 -2.90 8.78 -6.76
N ALA A 690 -3.17 8.41 -5.51
CA ALA A 690 -3.91 9.23 -4.56
C ALA A 690 -2.98 9.75 -3.45
N ALA A 691 -2.94 11.05 -3.27
CA ALA A 691 -2.05 11.72 -2.32
C ALA A 691 -2.74 11.91 -0.95
N PHE A 692 -2.88 10.85 -0.18
CA PHE A 692 -3.67 10.82 1.07
C PHE A 692 -3.17 11.76 2.18
N HIS A 693 -1.91 12.19 2.19
CA HIS A 693 -1.35 13.11 3.19
C HIS A 693 -1.10 14.52 2.62
N ASP A 694 -1.67 14.81 1.46
CA ASP A 694 -1.47 16.06 0.74
C ASP A 694 -2.80 16.80 0.54
N ASN A 695 -3.43 17.12 1.67
CA ASN A 695 -4.71 17.82 1.72
C ASN A 695 -4.62 19.02 2.65
N CYS A 696 -5.13 20.17 2.23
CA CYS A 696 -5.29 21.32 3.10
C CYS A 696 -6.74 21.43 3.57
N VAL A 697 -6.90 21.89 4.82
CA VAL A 697 -8.22 22.00 5.47
C VAL A 697 -8.30 23.25 6.33
N TRP A 698 -9.52 23.75 6.49
CA TRP A 698 -9.87 24.64 7.59
C TRP A 698 -10.27 23.84 8.83
N LEU A 699 -10.22 24.48 9.99
CA LEU A 699 -10.61 23.92 11.27
C LEU A 699 -11.59 24.86 11.97
N ARG A 700 -12.65 24.33 12.56
CA ARG A 700 -13.63 25.06 13.36
C ARG A 700 -13.96 24.29 14.62
N GLY A 701 -14.08 25.01 15.76
CA GLY A 701 -14.65 24.44 16.96
C GLY A 701 -16.13 24.07 16.73
N GLY A 702 -16.55 22.92 17.23
CA GLY A 702 -17.95 22.55 17.24
C GLY A 702 -18.72 23.42 18.24
N ALA A 703 -19.88 24.00 17.83
CA ALA A 703 -20.79 24.65 18.74
C ALA A 703 -21.51 23.62 19.62
#